data_1f8d27136c9fca0ed96748c1163446e8
#
_entry.id   1f8d27136c9fca0ed96748c1163446e8
#
_cell.length_a   1.000
_cell.length_b   1.000
_cell.length_c   1.000
_cell.angle_alpha   90.00
_cell.angle_beta   90.00
_cell.angle_gamma   90.00
#
_symmetry.space_group_name_H-M   'P 1'
#
loop_
_entity.id
_entity.type
_entity.pdbx_description
1 polymer ?
#
loop_
_entity_poly.entity_id
_entity_poly.type
_entity_poly.pdbx_seq_one_letter_code
_entity_poly.pdbx_strand_id
1 'polypeptide(L)'
;NDDYDGRYAAAGRYGVGWIDGRLIFSSDMSDGDCPQAQAQLWSVNGRGHDLCQHTHHGPKQGYVRDPRTDGVTIVYHAHGALWTMAGLDAEPQRLEIDLGIGAPPRVPLDPTDRLEAVVSDHGGDGSLLEWRGAAYFLTHRSGPARALSAVDGVRIREPCVLGQTGQGVWASDVDGEDCLEVANLDGTGEIRHVAQGQIGRVLHAAPAPDGKKVALISHDGRILIVTIADGTTREVGKSVEGEATGLAWSPDSRYLVWRSPMATGEGMIGQIRCWDEQGAGESVALTRGTFDDSTPVFTADGKYLAMLSARTFDPNYDGQTFDLSFGHTQRPWLVPLSATEASPFGPSPQGWRISEVQDAKAKATTEAADDDEDRVPEVVCRLTVDGFEERMVPFPVPSGSYRDLAAVKDGLTWIEVADRGGELGATRAGVSGETPSDVLWHYNLSARHLDKLCERVDTFSVSGDGERLVVRHRDDVVVVPASHKVEEDDPAYIRVDLTRLRRTVDPRAEWRQMYDENGRIMATHYWREDMNGVDWDGVLKRYRPLVDLCHVVDDLHDILWETVAELNTSHSYVSTPGAGGDSDMRAGLLGADVSSEAGGAKVVRVIPGESSDPHAWSPLRAAGVAIGDGDVIIAVDGRKIGVDGGLGELLEGSAGRVVELTVRRGEEERRVAVVPMADEAALRYHDWVASRRRYVEERSDGRLGYLHVPDMVSDGWAELHRQIGEATRHEGVIAD
;
A
#
# COMPACT_ATOMS: atom_id res chain seq x y z
N ASN A 1 -2.65 -26.95 -32.81
CA ASN A 1 -4.10 -26.98 -33.02
C ASN A 1 -4.40 -26.50 -34.42
N ASP A 2 -4.49 -27.43 -35.41
CA ASP A 2 -4.67 -27.07 -36.82
C ASP A 2 -6.07 -26.53 -37.15
N ASP A 3 -7.01 -26.63 -36.18
CA ASP A 3 -8.41 -26.16 -36.30
C ASP A 3 -8.69 -24.87 -35.51
N TYR A 4 -7.65 -24.12 -35.15
CA TYR A 4 -7.80 -22.88 -34.43
C TYR A 4 -8.35 -21.76 -35.32
N ASP A 5 -9.62 -21.38 -35.16
CA ASP A 5 -10.29 -20.36 -35.96
C ASP A 5 -10.28 -18.95 -35.34
N GLY A 6 -9.53 -18.78 -34.24
CA GLY A 6 -9.41 -17.49 -33.53
C GLY A 6 -10.54 -17.15 -32.55
N ARG A 7 -11.67 -17.85 -32.57
CA ARG A 7 -12.81 -17.57 -31.68
C ARG A 7 -12.52 -17.79 -30.20
N TYR A 8 -11.54 -18.65 -29.91
CA TYR A 8 -11.19 -19.06 -28.55
C TYR A 8 -9.89 -18.47 -28.05
N ALA A 9 -9.38 -17.43 -28.69
CA ALA A 9 -8.08 -16.82 -28.39
C ALA A 9 -7.94 -16.37 -26.95
N ALA A 10 -9.02 -15.82 -26.38
CA ALA A 10 -9.04 -15.29 -25.04
C ALA A 10 -9.59 -16.25 -23.99
N ALA A 11 -10.07 -17.44 -24.38
CA ALA A 11 -10.69 -18.38 -23.45
C ALA A 11 -9.65 -19.08 -22.56
N GLY A 12 -9.72 -18.88 -21.25
CA GLY A 12 -8.95 -19.61 -20.27
C GLY A 12 -9.35 -21.10 -20.21
N ARG A 13 -8.40 -21.97 -19.88
CA ARG A 13 -8.64 -23.42 -19.65
C ARG A 13 -7.99 -23.84 -18.35
N TYR A 14 -8.82 -24.22 -17.38
CA TYR A 14 -8.37 -24.49 -16.02
C TYR A 14 -8.82 -25.87 -15.56
N GLY A 15 -8.06 -26.47 -14.63
CA GLY A 15 -8.37 -27.75 -14.04
C GLY A 15 -8.51 -28.86 -15.07
N VAL A 16 -7.54 -29.74 -15.16
CA VAL A 16 -7.54 -30.82 -16.16
C VAL A 16 -7.65 -32.19 -15.48
N GLY A 17 -8.39 -33.10 -16.11
CA GLY A 17 -8.53 -34.49 -15.65
C GLY A 17 -8.84 -35.41 -16.82
N TRP A 18 -8.65 -36.72 -16.64
CA TRP A 18 -8.97 -37.74 -17.63
C TRP A 18 -10.13 -38.62 -17.17
N ILE A 19 -11.14 -38.74 -18.03
CA ILE A 19 -12.28 -39.61 -17.84
C ILE A 19 -12.73 -40.17 -19.19
N ASP A 20 -12.97 -41.46 -19.30
CA ASP A 20 -13.44 -42.12 -20.51
C ASP A 20 -12.60 -41.86 -21.77
N GLY A 21 -11.28 -41.70 -21.59
CA GLY A 21 -10.35 -41.38 -22.70
C GLY A 21 -10.44 -39.95 -23.22
N ARG A 22 -11.11 -39.06 -22.49
CA ARG A 22 -11.24 -37.62 -22.79
C ARG A 22 -10.56 -36.79 -21.72
N LEU A 23 -9.95 -35.68 -22.13
CA LEU A 23 -9.43 -34.66 -21.25
C LEU A 23 -10.55 -33.66 -20.92
N ILE A 24 -10.89 -33.53 -19.66
CA ILE A 24 -11.86 -32.53 -19.17
C ILE A 24 -11.12 -31.27 -18.73
N PHE A 25 -11.79 -30.12 -18.85
CA PHE A 25 -11.32 -28.82 -18.37
C PHE A 25 -12.49 -27.82 -18.26
N SER A 26 -12.30 -26.80 -17.44
CA SER A 26 -13.18 -25.63 -17.41
C SER A 26 -12.75 -24.62 -18.46
N SER A 27 -13.69 -24.00 -19.17
CA SER A 27 -13.43 -22.90 -20.09
C SER A 27 -14.66 -22.03 -20.31
N ASP A 28 -14.45 -20.75 -20.51
CA ASP A 28 -15.41 -19.73 -20.89
C ASP A 28 -15.64 -19.60 -22.40
N MET A 29 -15.24 -20.61 -23.17
CA MET A 29 -15.55 -20.68 -24.59
C MET A 29 -17.05 -20.56 -24.80
N SER A 30 -17.48 -19.63 -25.67
CA SER A 30 -18.87 -19.50 -26.09
C SER A 30 -19.00 -19.77 -27.59
N ASP A 31 -20.16 -20.24 -28.00
CA ASP A 31 -20.52 -20.40 -29.42
C ASP A 31 -20.98 -19.08 -30.08
N GLY A 32 -20.66 -17.93 -29.48
CA GLY A 32 -20.68 -16.63 -30.14
C GLY A 32 -21.82 -15.70 -29.80
N ASP A 33 -22.89 -16.14 -29.13
CA ASP A 33 -24.09 -15.32 -28.89
C ASP A 33 -24.22 -14.77 -27.47
N CYS A 34 -23.28 -15.06 -26.54
CA CYS A 34 -23.32 -14.56 -25.17
C CYS A 34 -22.16 -13.60 -24.90
N PRO A 35 -22.41 -12.30 -24.68
CA PRO A 35 -21.35 -11.31 -24.40
C PRO A 35 -20.65 -11.54 -23.06
N GLN A 36 -21.22 -12.35 -22.18
CA GLN A 36 -20.62 -12.82 -20.92
C GLN A 36 -20.55 -14.35 -20.95
N ALA A 37 -19.51 -14.87 -21.54
CA ALA A 37 -19.29 -16.31 -21.60
C ALA A 37 -19.08 -16.87 -20.20
N GLN A 38 -20.01 -17.73 -19.74
CA GLN A 38 -19.86 -18.45 -18.48
C GLN A 38 -18.96 -19.65 -18.66
N ALA A 39 -17.98 -19.82 -17.76
CA ALA A 39 -17.16 -21.01 -17.77
C ALA A 39 -17.99 -22.29 -17.54
N GLN A 40 -17.81 -23.24 -18.41
CA GLN A 40 -18.50 -24.53 -18.44
C GLN A 40 -17.49 -25.68 -18.38
N LEU A 41 -17.97 -26.88 -18.11
CA LEU A 41 -17.18 -28.08 -18.22
C LEU A 41 -17.15 -28.52 -19.69
N TRP A 42 -15.94 -28.69 -20.23
CA TRP A 42 -15.66 -29.12 -21.59
C TRP A 42 -14.78 -30.35 -21.60
N SER A 43 -14.78 -31.07 -22.70
CA SER A 43 -13.82 -32.15 -22.93
C SER A 43 -13.34 -32.19 -24.38
N VAL A 44 -12.14 -32.76 -24.58
CA VAL A 44 -11.58 -33.16 -25.88
C VAL A 44 -11.10 -34.61 -25.81
N ASN A 45 -11.02 -35.30 -26.96
CA ASN A 45 -10.42 -36.62 -27.01
C ASN A 45 -8.89 -36.56 -26.86
N GLY A 46 -8.23 -37.70 -26.69
CA GLY A 46 -6.78 -37.78 -26.49
C GLY A 46 -5.89 -37.23 -27.64
N ARG A 47 -6.49 -36.80 -28.75
CA ARG A 47 -5.80 -36.12 -29.86
C ARG A 47 -6.06 -34.62 -29.89
N GLY A 48 -6.82 -34.07 -28.92
CA GLY A 48 -7.20 -32.67 -28.90
C GLY A 48 -8.35 -32.29 -29.82
N HIS A 49 -9.06 -33.27 -30.40
CA HIS A 49 -10.23 -33.07 -31.25
C HIS A 49 -11.53 -33.43 -30.54
N ASP A 50 -12.66 -33.23 -31.22
CA ASP A 50 -13.98 -33.63 -30.72
C ASP A 50 -14.33 -32.90 -29.42
N LEU A 51 -14.36 -31.57 -29.49
CA LEU A 51 -14.69 -30.70 -28.38
C LEU A 51 -16.17 -30.84 -28.02
N CYS A 52 -16.47 -31.13 -26.74
CA CYS A 52 -17.82 -31.30 -26.23
C CYS A 52 -18.03 -30.45 -24.95
N GLN A 53 -19.17 -29.77 -24.86
CA GLN A 53 -19.63 -29.11 -23.64
C GLN A 53 -20.50 -30.05 -22.84
N HIS A 54 -20.31 -30.11 -21.51
CA HIS A 54 -21.00 -31.03 -20.60
C HIS A 54 -21.90 -30.35 -19.57
N THR A 55 -21.68 -29.04 -19.34
CA THR A 55 -22.52 -28.24 -18.43
C THR A 55 -23.10 -27.03 -19.15
N HIS A 56 -24.27 -26.56 -18.68
CA HIS A 56 -24.96 -25.37 -19.19
C HIS A 56 -25.37 -24.48 -18.03
N HIS A 57 -24.39 -24.11 -17.19
CA HIS A 57 -24.63 -23.21 -16.06
C HIS A 57 -25.02 -21.83 -16.54
N GLY A 58 -26.08 -21.28 -15.97
CA GLY A 58 -26.44 -19.88 -16.12
C GLY A 58 -25.88 -19.02 -14.99
N PRO A 59 -26.16 -17.72 -14.98
CA PRO A 59 -25.64 -16.78 -13.97
C PRO A 59 -25.93 -17.15 -12.52
N LYS A 60 -26.97 -17.92 -12.25
CA LYS A 60 -27.34 -18.35 -10.90
C LYS A 60 -26.52 -19.54 -10.40
N GLN A 61 -26.05 -20.39 -11.29
CA GLN A 61 -25.19 -21.54 -10.96
C GLN A 61 -23.72 -21.13 -10.95
N GLY A 62 -23.35 -20.03 -11.58
CA GLY A 62 -22.00 -19.49 -11.64
C GLY A 62 -21.04 -20.26 -12.57
N TYR A 63 -19.79 -19.86 -12.54
CA TYR A 63 -18.73 -20.41 -13.37
C TYR A 63 -18.28 -21.78 -12.86
N VAL A 64 -18.16 -22.77 -13.74
CA VAL A 64 -17.52 -24.04 -13.45
C VAL A 64 -16.02 -23.82 -13.25
N ARG A 65 -15.47 -24.23 -12.11
CA ARG A 65 -14.04 -24.04 -11.79
C ARG A 65 -13.45 -25.35 -11.26
N ASP A 66 -12.16 -25.53 -11.56
CA ASP A 66 -11.31 -26.60 -11.02
C ASP A 66 -11.91 -28.01 -11.06
N PRO A 67 -12.41 -28.47 -12.21
CA PRO A 67 -12.93 -29.81 -12.31
C PRO A 67 -11.87 -30.85 -11.96
N ARG A 68 -12.26 -31.86 -11.17
CA ARG A 68 -11.44 -33.02 -10.80
C ARG A 68 -12.23 -34.28 -11.06
N THR A 69 -11.51 -35.37 -11.29
CA THR A 69 -12.15 -36.67 -11.51
C THR A 69 -11.27 -37.80 -10.99
N ASP A 70 -11.91 -38.86 -10.51
CA ASP A 70 -11.31 -40.17 -10.19
C ASP A 70 -11.35 -41.16 -11.38
N GLY A 71 -11.79 -40.67 -12.54
CA GLY A 71 -12.02 -41.50 -13.73
C GLY A 71 -13.45 -41.98 -13.92
N VAL A 72 -14.32 -41.75 -12.93
CA VAL A 72 -15.75 -42.14 -12.94
C VAL A 72 -16.65 -40.96 -12.58
N THR A 73 -16.32 -40.26 -11.51
CA THR A 73 -17.07 -39.10 -11.03
C THR A 73 -16.30 -37.84 -11.33
N ILE A 74 -17.01 -36.76 -11.69
CA ILE A 74 -16.47 -35.44 -11.84
C ILE A 74 -16.97 -34.60 -10.69
N VAL A 75 -16.06 -33.82 -10.05
CA VAL A 75 -16.40 -32.84 -9.02
C VAL A 75 -15.81 -31.51 -9.44
N TYR A 76 -16.55 -30.42 -9.27
CA TYR A 76 -16.12 -29.06 -9.53
C TYR A 76 -16.83 -28.09 -8.58
N HIS A 77 -16.33 -26.87 -8.47
CA HIS A 77 -17.05 -25.84 -7.74
C HIS A 77 -17.67 -24.79 -8.67
N ALA A 78 -18.79 -24.21 -8.24
CA ALA A 78 -19.44 -23.10 -8.89
C ALA A 78 -20.30 -22.35 -7.88
N HIS A 79 -20.20 -21.02 -7.86
CA HIS A 79 -20.99 -20.12 -7.03
C HIS A 79 -21.03 -20.52 -5.55
N GLY A 80 -19.85 -20.75 -4.95
CA GLY A 80 -19.70 -21.11 -3.53
C GLY A 80 -20.23 -22.50 -3.15
N ALA A 81 -20.45 -23.41 -4.10
CA ALA A 81 -20.93 -24.75 -3.86
C ALA A 81 -20.10 -25.80 -4.62
N LEU A 82 -20.04 -27.01 -4.08
CA LEU A 82 -19.52 -28.18 -4.81
C LEU A 82 -20.63 -28.83 -5.62
N TRP A 83 -20.26 -29.23 -6.83
CA TRP A 83 -21.11 -29.91 -7.78
C TRP A 83 -20.49 -31.24 -8.19
N THR A 84 -21.31 -32.24 -8.48
CA THR A 84 -20.85 -33.58 -8.92
C THR A 84 -21.62 -34.04 -10.14
N MET A 85 -20.94 -34.82 -10.98
CA MET A 85 -21.51 -35.54 -12.13
C MET A 85 -21.03 -36.99 -12.10
N ALA A 86 -21.92 -37.95 -12.28
CA ALA A 86 -21.61 -39.39 -12.30
C ALA A 86 -21.05 -39.85 -13.69
N GLY A 87 -20.31 -39.00 -14.38
CA GLY A 87 -19.75 -39.19 -15.71
C GLY A 87 -20.04 -38.01 -16.62
N LEU A 88 -19.51 -38.03 -17.85
CA LEU A 88 -19.60 -36.93 -18.80
C LEU A 88 -21.03 -36.60 -19.28
N ASP A 89 -21.89 -37.61 -19.34
CA ASP A 89 -23.28 -37.46 -19.83
C ASP A 89 -24.30 -37.30 -18.70
N ALA A 90 -23.83 -37.20 -17.43
CA ALA A 90 -24.72 -37.07 -16.29
C ALA A 90 -25.07 -35.60 -16.02
N GLU A 91 -26.30 -35.37 -15.56
CA GLU A 91 -26.73 -34.01 -15.13
C GLU A 91 -25.94 -33.59 -13.87
N PRO A 92 -25.46 -32.30 -13.83
CA PRO A 92 -24.80 -31.75 -12.66
C PRO A 92 -25.74 -31.72 -11.43
N GLN A 93 -25.23 -32.16 -10.29
CA GLN A 93 -25.93 -32.16 -9.01
C GLN A 93 -25.14 -31.32 -8.00
N ARG A 94 -25.80 -30.35 -7.40
CA ARG A 94 -25.23 -29.58 -6.29
C ARG A 94 -25.17 -30.44 -5.05
N LEU A 95 -24.02 -30.47 -4.39
CA LEU A 95 -23.86 -31.13 -3.10
C LEU A 95 -24.33 -30.17 -1.98
N GLU A 96 -25.29 -30.67 -1.19
CA GLU A 96 -25.72 -29.95 0.02
C GLU A 96 -24.77 -30.35 1.16
N ILE A 97 -23.91 -29.42 1.55
CA ILE A 97 -22.90 -29.59 2.58
C ILE A 97 -23.22 -28.68 3.75
N ASP A 98 -23.48 -29.24 4.89
CA ASP A 98 -23.58 -28.52 6.17
C ASP A 98 -22.33 -28.83 6.99
N LEU A 99 -21.48 -27.78 7.16
CA LEU A 99 -20.25 -27.93 7.95
C LEU A 99 -20.52 -27.94 9.46
N GLY A 100 -21.74 -27.62 9.89
CA GLY A 100 -22.09 -27.52 11.31
C GLY A 100 -21.31 -26.42 12.06
N ILE A 101 -20.68 -25.51 11.34
CA ILE A 101 -19.88 -24.43 11.91
C ILE A 101 -20.80 -23.24 12.20
N GLY A 102 -20.76 -22.76 13.44
CA GLY A 102 -21.52 -21.56 13.84
C GLY A 102 -20.97 -20.26 13.20
N ALA A 103 -21.67 -19.15 13.45
CA ALA A 103 -21.15 -17.84 13.07
C ALA A 103 -19.75 -17.60 13.69
N PRO A 104 -18.83 -16.92 12.98
CA PRO A 104 -17.55 -16.58 13.56
C PRO A 104 -17.76 -15.72 14.83
N PRO A 105 -16.96 -15.96 15.87
CA PRO A 105 -17.07 -15.18 17.10
C PRO A 105 -16.66 -13.73 16.87
N ARG A 106 -17.15 -12.84 17.72
CA ARG A 106 -16.62 -11.47 17.75
C ARG A 106 -15.14 -11.49 18.11
N VAL A 107 -14.34 -10.68 17.41
CA VAL A 107 -12.87 -10.67 17.52
C VAL A 107 -12.42 -9.42 18.27
N PRO A 108 -11.68 -9.53 19.39
CA PRO A 108 -10.99 -8.40 19.98
C PRO A 108 -9.87 -7.94 19.04
N LEU A 109 -9.73 -6.62 18.87
CA LEU A 109 -8.70 -6.04 18.01
C LEU A 109 -7.42 -5.76 18.79
N ASP A 110 -6.28 -5.95 18.13
CA ASP A 110 -5.01 -5.38 18.56
C ASP A 110 -5.06 -3.85 18.37
N PRO A 111 -4.62 -3.04 19.35
CA PRO A 111 -4.62 -1.58 19.25
C PRO A 111 -3.85 -1.01 18.05
N THR A 112 -2.88 -1.74 17.53
CA THR A 112 -2.03 -1.30 16.40
C THR A 112 -2.54 -1.80 15.05
N ASP A 113 -3.44 -2.82 15.04
CA ASP A 113 -3.99 -3.37 13.81
C ASP A 113 -4.90 -2.36 13.10
N ARG A 114 -4.53 -1.96 11.89
CA ARG A 114 -5.30 -1.02 11.06
C ARG A 114 -5.54 0.35 11.73
N LEU A 115 -4.52 0.89 12.40
CA LEU A 115 -4.49 2.29 12.79
C LEU A 115 -4.14 3.13 11.53
N GLU A 116 -5.15 3.65 10.84
CA GLU A 116 -4.97 4.30 9.52
C GLU A 116 -4.57 5.77 9.67
N ALA A 117 -5.25 6.54 10.51
CA ALA A 117 -4.96 7.95 10.74
C ALA A 117 -4.85 8.31 12.21
N VAL A 118 -3.95 9.26 12.51
CA VAL A 118 -3.76 9.86 13.83
C VAL A 118 -3.67 11.37 13.63
N VAL A 119 -4.74 12.10 13.95
CA VAL A 119 -4.87 13.54 13.73
C VAL A 119 -4.86 14.27 15.07
N SER A 120 -3.86 15.12 15.30
CA SER A 120 -3.72 15.88 16.53
C SER A 120 -4.91 16.85 16.75
N ASP A 121 -5.30 17.05 17.98
CA ASP A 121 -6.18 18.14 18.36
C ASP A 121 -5.45 19.50 18.29
N HIS A 122 -6.16 20.59 18.62
CA HIS A 122 -5.59 21.93 18.50
C HIS A 122 -4.36 22.12 19.37
N GLY A 123 -4.36 21.68 20.62
CA GLY A 123 -3.26 21.89 21.57
C GLY A 123 -2.21 20.77 21.60
N GLY A 124 -2.41 19.69 20.85
CA GLY A 124 -1.52 18.53 20.91
C GLY A 124 -1.68 17.69 22.18
N ASP A 125 -2.83 17.75 22.84
CA ASP A 125 -3.10 17.00 24.08
C ASP A 125 -3.82 15.67 23.82
N GLY A 126 -4.38 15.47 22.61
CA GLY A 126 -5.02 14.27 22.17
C GLY A 126 -5.05 14.15 20.66
N SER A 127 -5.47 12.97 20.17
CA SER A 127 -5.64 12.70 18.74
C SER A 127 -6.99 12.06 18.46
N LEU A 128 -7.57 12.50 17.34
CA LEU A 128 -8.66 11.80 16.66
C LEU A 128 -8.06 10.70 15.78
N LEU A 129 -8.54 9.48 15.94
CA LEU A 129 -8.00 8.30 15.32
C LEU A 129 -9.01 7.68 14.34
N GLU A 130 -8.52 7.21 13.19
CA GLU A 130 -9.19 6.18 12.40
C GLU A 130 -8.54 4.83 12.75
N TRP A 131 -9.28 4.00 13.47
CA TRP A 131 -8.83 2.68 13.88
C TRP A 131 -9.78 1.61 13.36
N ARG A 132 -9.32 0.86 12.36
CA ARG A 132 -10.10 -0.16 11.66
C ARG A 132 -11.52 0.31 11.33
N GLY A 133 -11.61 1.45 10.63
CA GLY A 133 -12.86 2.05 10.20
C GLY A 133 -13.77 2.58 11.32
N ALA A 134 -13.23 2.87 12.50
CA ALA A 134 -13.95 3.52 13.58
C ALA A 134 -13.22 4.80 14.05
N ALA A 135 -13.98 5.79 14.53
CA ALA A 135 -13.46 7.03 15.09
C ALA A 135 -13.27 6.91 16.61
N TYR A 136 -12.07 7.20 17.08
CA TYR A 136 -11.71 7.26 18.49
C TYR A 136 -11.00 8.57 18.79
N PHE A 137 -11.19 9.08 20.01
CA PHE A 137 -10.35 10.15 20.56
C PHE A 137 -9.51 9.62 21.70
N LEU A 138 -8.20 9.80 21.62
CA LEU A 138 -7.23 9.32 22.58
C LEU A 138 -6.39 10.48 23.11
N THR A 139 -6.40 10.72 24.43
CA THR A 139 -5.51 11.69 25.08
C THR A 139 -4.05 11.20 25.04
N HIS A 140 -3.08 12.09 24.81
CA HIS A 140 -1.68 11.68 24.63
C HIS A 140 -1.03 11.18 25.92
N ARG A 141 -1.31 11.82 27.06
CA ARG A 141 -0.82 11.37 28.36
C ARG A 141 -1.79 10.37 29.01
N SER A 142 -1.99 10.45 30.29
CA SER A 142 -3.00 9.67 31.00
C SER A 142 -4.41 10.13 30.61
N GLY A 143 -5.37 9.24 30.64
CA GLY A 143 -6.78 9.56 30.37
C GLY A 143 -7.46 8.50 29.50
N PRO A 144 -8.71 8.72 29.10
CA PRO A 144 -9.49 7.72 28.39
C PRO A 144 -9.16 7.65 26.89
N ALA A 145 -9.43 6.49 26.30
CA ALA A 145 -9.72 6.34 24.87
C ALA A 145 -11.25 6.32 24.72
N ARG A 146 -11.80 7.23 23.91
CA ARG A 146 -13.25 7.37 23.70
C ARG A 146 -13.62 6.89 22.32
N ALA A 147 -14.53 5.95 22.20
CA ALA A 147 -15.18 5.63 20.94
C ALA A 147 -16.16 6.75 20.60
N LEU A 148 -15.96 7.42 19.48
CA LEU A 148 -16.87 8.45 18.96
C LEU A 148 -17.86 7.87 17.98
N SER A 149 -17.39 7.09 16.98
CA SER A 149 -18.20 6.32 16.05
C SER A 149 -17.56 4.96 15.86
N ALA A 150 -18.21 3.89 16.31
CA ALA A 150 -17.66 2.53 16.29
C ALA A 150 -18.77 1.49 16.06
N VAL A 151 -19.60 1.73 15.06
CA VAL A 151 -20.73 0.87 14.68
C VAL A 151 -20.21 -0.29 13.81
N ASP A 152 -20.60 -1.53 14.14
CA ASP A 152 -20.26 -2.68 13.31
C ASP A 152 -20.89 -2.56 11.92
N GLY A 153 -20.10 -2.78 10.88
CA GLY A 153 -20.57 -2.68 9.48
C GLY A 153 -20.67 -1.25 8.94
N VAL A 154 -20.13 -0.26 9.67
CA VAL A 154 -19.94 1.12 9.21
C VAL A 154 -18.46 1.41 9.16
N ARG A 155 -18.00 2.09 8.11
CA ARG A 155 -16.63 2.54 7.97
C ARG A 155 -16.52 4.06 7.98
N ILE A 156 -15.70 4.58 8.86
CA ILE A 156 -15.30 5.99 8.84
C ILE A 156 -13.92 6.14 8.14
N ARG A 157 -13.68 7.31 7.54
CA ARG A 157 -12.43 7.67 6.87
C ARG A 157 -12.19 9.17 6.95
N GLU A 158 -10.95 9.61 6.68
CA GLU A 158 -10.56 11.01 6.59
C GLU A 158 -10.94 11.83 7.83
N PRO A 159 -10.54 11.41 9.04
CA PRO A 159 -10.87 12.14 10.27
C PRO A 159 -10.14 13.49 10.31
N CYS A 160 -10.85 14.54 10.71
CA CYS A 160 -10.34 15.90 10.86
C CYS A 160 -10.79 16.50 12.18
N VAL A 161 -9.95 17.34 12.81
CA VAL A 161 -10.32 18.16 13.95
C VAL A 161 -10.74 19.56 13.51
N LEU A 162 -11.90 20.04 13.95
CA LEU A 162 -12.48 21.32 13.54
C LEU A 162 -11.92 22.50 14.36
N GLY A 163 -10.73 22.97 13.99
CA GLY A 163 -10.10 24.12 14.65
C GLY A 163 -10.10 24.02 16.18
N GLN A 164 -10.57 25.07 16.86
CA GLN A 164 -10.68 25.13 18.33
C GLN A 164 -12.07 24.77 18.86
N THR A 165 -12.96 24.19 18.03
CA THR A 165 -14.36 23.94 18.41
C THR A 165 -14.55 22.78 19.39
N GLY A 166 -13.53 21.95 19.60
CA GLY A 166 -13.63 20.70 20.35
C GLY A 166 -14.44 19.61 19.62
N GLN A 167 -14.63 19.76 18.31
CA GLN A 167 -15.34 18.80 17.46
C GLN A 167 -14.41 18.14 16.47
N GLY A 168 -14.74 16.89 16.11
CA GLY A 168 -14.18 16.15 15.00
C GLY A 168 -15.22 15.94 13.88
N VAL A 169 -14.72 15.73 12.68
CA VAL A 169 -15.52 15.40 11.51
C VAL A 169 -14.81 14.29 10.72
N TRP A 170 -15.56 13.40 10.10
CA TRP A 170 -15.04 12.33 9.23
C TRP A 170 -16.07 11.91 8.19
N ALA A 171 -15.62 11.32 7.11
CA ALA A 171 -16.49 10.66 6.15
C ALA A 171 -16.99 9.33 6.74
N SER A 172 -18.28 9.01 6.54
CA SER A 172 -18.91 7.78 7.04
C SER A 172 -19.86 7.22 5.98
N ASP A 173 -19.87 5.90 5.82
CA ASP A 173 -20.81 5.19 4.95
C ASP A 173 -22.05 4.65 5.67
N VAL A 174 -22.40 5.24 6.80
CA VAL A 174 -23.54 4.83 7.66
C VAL A 174 -24.87 4.76 6.92
N ASP A 175 -25.06 5.61 5.94
CA ASP A 175 -26.28 5.67 5.09
C ASP A 175 -26.09 4.88 3.76
N GLY A 176 -25.01 4.11 3.61
CA GLY A 176 -24.66 3.37 2.40
C GLY A 176 -23.81 4.17 1.40
N GLU A 177 -23.94 5.50 1.37
CA GLU A 177 -23.08 6.44 0.66
C GLU A 177 -22.36 7.34 1.66
N ASP A 178 -21.28 7.99 1.24
CA ASP A 178 -20.55 8.86 2.16
C ASP A 178 -21.37 10.09 2.55
N CYS A 179 -21.41 10.34 3.85
CA CYS A 179 -21.80 11.60 4.46
C CYS A 179 -20.70 12.06 5.41
N LEU A 180 -20.80 13.25 5.98
CA LEU A 180 -19.93 13.67 7.07
C LEU A 180 -20.65 13.45 8.41
N GLU A 181 -20.00 12.73 9.32
CA GLU A 181 -20.35 12.69 10.73
C GLU A 181 -19.57 13.74 11.49
N VAL A 182 -20.24 14.48 12.36
CA VAL A 182 -19.66 15.51 13.25
C VAL A 182 -19.99 15.17 14.69
N ALA A 183 -18.98 15.09 15.55
CA ALA A 183 -19.14 14.78 16.96
C ALA A 183 -18.19 15.59 17.86
N ASN A 184 -18.56 15.74 19.14
CA ASN A 184 -17.68 16.32 20.13
C ASN A 184 -16.57 15.33 20.53
N LEU A 185 -15.31 15.79 20.58
CA LEU A 185 -14.15 14.96 20.93
C LEU A 185 -14.20 14.44 22.38
N ASP A 186 -14.94 15.11 23.26
CA ASP A 186 -15.17 14.64 24.62
C ASP A 186 -16.19 13.50 24.73
N GLY A 187 -16.80 13.11 23.60
CA GLY A 187 -17.79 12.04 23.51
C GLY A 187 -19.17 12.43 24.02
N THR A 188 -19.44 13.71 24.29
CA THR A 188 -20.75 14.21 24.69
C THR A 188 -21.62 14.60 23.49
N GLY A 189 -22.93 14.57 23.67
CA GLY A 189 -23.87 14.94 22.59
C GLY A 189 -24.12 13.81 21.59
N GLU A 190 -24.89 14.14 20.56
CA GLU A 190 -25.25 13.22 19.48
C GLU A 190 -24.37 13.47 18.25
N ILE A 191 -24.06 12.42 17.49
CA ILE A 191 -23.41 12.52 16.18
C ILE A 191 -24.39 13.17 15.21
N ARG A 192 -23.92 14.20 14.50
CA ARG A 192 -24.72 14.86 13.45
C ARG A 192 -24.23 14.37 12.09
N HIS A 193 -25.17 14.03 11.22
CA HIS A 193 -24.88 13.70 9.81
C HIS A 193 -25.15 14.92 8.96
N VAL A 194 -24.21 15.32 8.14
CA VAL A 194 -24.32 16.47 7.24
C VAL A 194 -23.89 16.11 5.82
N ALA A 195 -24.41 16.85 4.84
CA ALA A 195 -24.12 16.71 3.40
C ALA A 195 -24.45 15.33 2.78
N GLN A 196 -25.43 14.61 3.33
CA GLN A 196 -25.88 13.32 2.85
C GLN A 196 -26.34 13.38 1.38
N GLY A 197 -25.88 12.42 0.55
CA GLY A 197 -26.21 12.33 -0.87
C GLY A 197 -25.68 13.47 -1.75
N GLN A 198 -24.77 14.33 -1.25
CA GLN A 198 -24.28 15.50 -1.95
C GLN A 198 -22.80 15.43 -2.31
N ILE A 199 -22.02 14.68 -1.56
CA ILE A 199 -20.55 14.76 -1.61
C ILE A 199 -19.88 13.64 -2.42
N GLY A 200 -20.65 12.58 -2.77
CA GLY A 200 -20.08 11.38 -3.39
C GLY A 200 -19.09 10.67 -2.44
N ARG A 201 -18.25 9.79 -2.98
CA ARG A 201 -17.19 9.17 -2.19
C ARG A 201 -16.09 10.18 -1.89
N VAL A 202 -15.79 10.40 -0.62
CA VAL A 202 -14.74 11.32 -0.16
C VAL A 202 -13.38 10.64 -0.32
N LEU A 203 -12.45 11.31 -1.00
CA LEU A 203 -11.06 10.85 -1.15
C LEU A 203 -10.13 11.57 -0.18
N HIS A 204 -10.34 12.91 0.00
CA HIS A 204 -9.57 13.72 0.93
C HIS A 204 -10.46 14.75 1.61
N ALA A 205 -10.13 15.09 2.86
CA ALA A 205 -10.79 16.12 3.64
C ALA A 205 -9.78 17.07 4.30
N ALA A 206 -10.07 18.38 4.31
CA ALA A 206 -9.27 19.38 4.98
C ALA A 206 -10.17 20.41 5.69
N PRO A 207 -10.12 20.52 7.04
CA PRO A 207 -10.92 21.48 7.77
C PRO A 207 -10.34 22.89 7.63
N ALA A 208 -11.22 23.89 7.52
CA ALA A 208 -10.81 25.28 7.64
C ALA A 208 -10.36 25.59 9.07
N PRO A 209 -9.33 26.42 9.30
CA PRO A 209 -8.82 26.76 10.63
C PRO A 209 -9.88 27.33 11.59
N ASP A 210 -10.91 28.03 11.06
CA ASP A 210 -12.02 28.57 11.85
C ASP A 210 -13.05 27.50 12.30
N GLY A 211 -12.87 26.24 11.87
CA GLY A 211 -13.74 25.09 12.22
C GLY A 211 -15.15 25.13 11.64
N LYS A 212 -15.45 26.07 10.72
CA LYS A 212 -16.81 26.23 10.18
C LYS A 212 -17.06 25.47 8.91
N LYS A 213 -15.99 25.09 8.18
CA LYS A 213 -16.04 24.49 6.85
C LYS A 213 -15.06 23.34 6.75
N VAL A 214 -15.35 22.40 5.85
CA VAL A 214 -14.43 21.35 5.42
C VAL A 214 -14.37 21.36 3.91
N ALA A 215 -13.17 21.38 3.35
CA ALA A 215 -12.95 21.13 1.93
C ALA A 215 -12.81 19.63 1.69
N LEU A 216 -13.41 19.13 0.62
CA LEU A 216 -13.41 17.73 0.22
C LEU A 216 -12.97 17.58 -1.22
N ILE A 217 -12.27 16.49 -1.51
CA ILE A 217 -12.09 15.96 -2.86
C ILE A 217 -13.01 14.74 -2.99
N SER A 218 -13.92 14.78 -3.96
CA SER A 218 -14.83 13.69 -4.29
C SER A 218 -14.24 12.81 -5.39
N HIS A 219 -14.66 11.54 -5.43
CA HIS A 219 -14.22 10.56 -6.44
C HIS A 219 -14.46 11.01 -7.90
N ASP A 220 -15.46 11.87 -8.14
CA ASP A 220 -15.81 12.42 -9.47
C ASP A 220 -14.97 13.67 -9.84
N GLY A 221 -13.94 13.94 -9.04
CA GLY A 221 -13.00 15.05 -9.24
C GLY A 221 -13.48 16.39 -8.71
N ARG A 222 -14.71 16.52 -8.17
CA ARG A 222 -15.18 17.77 -7.59
C ARG A 222 -14.38 18.16 -6.36
N ILE A 223 -14.06 19.45 -6.26
CA ILE A 223 -13.55 20.09 -5.04
C ILE A 223 -14.74 20.79 -4.40
N LEU A 224 -15.14 20.30 -3.23
CA LEU A 224 -16.34 20.74 -2.53
C LEU A 224 -15.97 21.44 -1.22
N ILE A 225 -16.78 22.42 -0.84
CA ILE A 225 -16.75 23.02 0.51
C ILE A 225 -18.06 22.70 1.19
N VAL A 226 -18.01 22.09 2.35
CA VAL A 226 -19.16 21.80 3.21
C VAL A 226 -19.16 22.74 4.38
N THR A 227 -20.27 23.46 4.60
CA THR A 227 -20.50 24.26 5.80
C THR A 227 -21.02 23.34 6.91
N ILE A 228 -20.30 23.26 8.03
CA ILE A 228 -20.58 22.30 9.12
C ILE A 228 -21.91 22.59 9.83
N ALA A 229 -22.32 23.86 9.89
CA ALA A 229 -23.52 24.26 10.62
C ALA A 229 -24.81 23.69 10.03
N ASP A 230 -24.94 23.68 8.70
CA ASP A 230 -26.17 23.33 7.96
C ASP A 230 -25.99 22.26 6.88
N GLY A 231 -24.77 21.79 6.64
CA GLY A 231 -24.45 20.80 5.62
C GLY A 231 -24.53 21.34 4.17
N THR A 232 -24.60 22.66 3.98
CA THR A 232 -24.60 23.26 2.64
C THR A 232 -23.30 22.95 1.93
N THR A 233 -23.39 22.45 0.69
CA THR A 233 -22.24 22.13 -0.16
C THR A 233 -22.07 23.14 -1.28
N ARG A 234 -20.82 23.47 -1.62
CA ARG A 234 -20.46 24.34 -2.73
C ARG A 234 -19.30 23.73 -3.52
N GLU A 235 -19.48 23.55 -4.83
CA GLU A 235 -18.38 23.20 -5.73
C GLU A 235 -17.54 24.43 -6.04
N VAL A 236 -16.22 24.32 -5.88
CA VAL A 236 -15.25 25.41 -6.09
C VAL A 236 -14.21 25.07 -7.15
N GLY A 237 -14.20 23.85 -7.63
CA GLY A 237 -13.33 23.38 -8.69
C GLY A 237 -13.64 21.95 -9.07
N LYS A 238 -13.05 21.52 -10.20
CA LYS A 238 -13.10 20.13 -10.65
C LYS A 238 -11.78 19.73 -11.29
N SER A 239 -11.26 18.60 -10.88
CA SER A 239 -10.13 17.91 -11.53
C SER A 239 -10.70 16.91 -12.54
N VAL A 240 -10.24 16.99 -13.79
CA VAL A 240 -10.76 16.15 -14.89
C VAL A 240 -9.72 15.16 -15.44
N GLU A 241 -8.44 15.39 -15.15
CA GLU A 241 -7.32 14.61 -15.70
C GLU A 241 -6.72 13.64 -14.69
N GLY A 242 -7.28 13.58 -13.49
CA GLY A 242 -6.85 12.69 -12.41
C GLY A 242 -7.29 13.18 -11.05
N GLU A 243 -6.90 12.46 -10.01
CA GLU A 243 -7.25 12.79 -8.64
C GLU A 243 -6.50 14.04 -8.16
N ALA A 244 -7.24 15.05 -7.70
CA ALA A 244 -6.67 16.18 -6.99
C ALA A 244 -6.15 15.75 -5.61
N THR A 245 -5.14 16.45 -5.09
CA THR A 245 -4.55 16.15 -3.77
C THR A 245 -4.08 17.43 -3.07
N GLY A 246 -3.65 17.32 -1.81
CA GLY A 246 -2.98 18.41 -1.10
C GLY A 246 -3.87 19.61 -0.82
N LEU A 247 -5.12 19.38 -0.37
CA LEU A 247 -5.99 20.45 0.11
C LEU A 247 -5.36 21.19 1.29
N ALA A 248 -5.24 22.51 1.19
CA ALA A 248 -4.76 23.35 2.30
C ALA A 248 -5.47 24.70 2.35
N TRP A 249 -5.93 25.05 3.54
CA TRP A 249 -6.51 26.37 3.82
C TRP A 249 -5.47 27.39 4.26
N SER A 250 -5.67 28.65 3.89
CA SER A 250 -4.94 29.74 4.52
C SER A 250 -5.31 29.88 6.00
N PRO A 251 -4.41 30.39 6.87
CA PRO A 251 -4.67 30.53 8.29
C PRO A 251 -5.91 31.38 8.63
N ASP A 252 -6.27 32.32 7.76
CA ASP A 252 -7.48 33.17 7.87
C ASP A 252 -8.74 32.52 7.26
N SER A 253 -8.68 31.23 6.87
CA SER A 253 -9.78 30.46 6.28
C SER A 253 -10.37 31.04 4.99
N ARG A 254 -9.65 31.92 4.32
CA ARG A 254 -10.11 32.60 3.10
C ARG A 254 -9.73 31.89 1.82
N TYR A 255 -8.49 31.42 1.70
CA TYR A 255 -7.99 30.76 0.49
C TYR A 255 -7.91 29.27 0.68
N LEU A 256 -8.35 28.53 -0.34
CA LEU A 256 -8.13 27.09 -0.43
C LEU A 256 -7.24 26.81 -1.62
N VAL A 257 -6.16 26.05 -1.42
CA VAL A 257 -5.25 25.58 -2.47
C VAL A 257 -5.25 24.06 -2.57
N TRP A 258 -4.93 23.56 -3.76
CA TRP A 258 -4.77 22.11 -4.01
C TRP A 258 -3.89 21.85 -5.23
N ARG A 259 -3.38 20.64 -5.34
CA ARG A 259 -2.75 20.12 -6.54
C ARG A 259 -3.82 19.56 -7.47
N SER A 260 -3.84 20.02 -8.71
CA SER A 260 -4.65 19.46 -9.79
C SER A 260 -3.72 18.78 -10.80
N PRO A 261 -3.88 17.49 -11.09
CA PRO A 261 -3.08 16.81 -12.09
C PRO A 261 -3.41 17.33 -13.49
N MET A 262 -2.40 17.35 -14.35
CA MET A 262 -2.48 17.69 -15.76
C MET A 262 -1.76 16.62 -16.58
N ALA A 263 -2.42 16.10 -17.61
CA ALA A 263 -1.84 15.14 -18.52
C ALA A 263 -0.82 15.82 -19.45
N THR A 264 0.33 15.18 -19.62
CA THR A 264 1.36 15.56 -20.59
C THR A 264 1.61 14.41 -21.55
N GLY A 265 2.39 14.63 -22.62
CA GLY A 265 2.76 13.54 -23.53
C GLY A 265 3.64 12.45 -22.86
N GLU A 266 4.20 12.71 -21.71
CA GLU A 266 5.15 11.83 -21.00
C GLU A 266 4.64 11.35 -19.62
N GLY A 267 3.45 11.81 -19.18
CA GLY A 267 2.89 11.44 -17.89
C GLY A 267 1.99 12.51 -17.29
N MET A 268 1.88 12.49 -15.97
CA MET A 268 1.07 13.44 -15.20
C MET A 268 1.99 14.39 -14.41
N ILE A 269 1.69 15.67 -14.46
CA ILE A 269 2.32 16.71 -13.61
C ILE A 269 1.28 17.42 -12.76
N GLY A 270 1.69 18.00 -11.63
CA GLY A 270 0.82 18.74 -10.73
C GLY A 270 0.85 20.24 -10.99
N GLN A 271 -0.33 20.86 -11.03
CA GLN A 271 -0.53 22.30 -11.05
C GLN A 271 -1.16 22.75 -9.73
N ILE A 272 -0.65 23.78 -9.09
CA ILE A 272 -1.28 24.35 -7.90
C ILE A 272 -2.38 25.31 -8.32
N ARG A 273 -3.59 25.07 -7.79
CA ARG A 273 -4.77 25.92 -7.98
C ARG A 273 -5.18 26.55 -6.66
N CYS A 274 -5.88 27.67 -6.75
CA CYS A 274 -6.38 28.43 -5.60
C CYS A 274 -7.81 28.88 -5.83
N TRP A 275 -8.62 28.78 -4.78
CA TRP A 275 -9.92 29.41 -4.70
C TRP A 275 -9.92 30.47 -3.59
N ASP A 276 -10.55 31.63 -3.87
CA ASP A 276 -10.73 32.74 -2.91
C ASP A 276 -12.21 32.87 -2.55
N GLU A 277 -12.53 32.72 -1.26
CA GLU A 277 -13.92 32.83 -0.77
C GLU A 277 -14.56 34.17 -1.06
N GLN A 278 -13.77 35.25 -1.08
CA GLN A 278 -14.21 36.63 -1.37
C GLN A 278 -14.10 36.98 -2.86
N GLY A 279 -13.62 36.06 -3.68
CA GLY A 279 -13.40 36.25 -5.11
C GLY A 279 -14.65 36.00 -5.97
N ALA A 280 -14.46 36.00 -7.30
CA ALA A 280 -15.53 35.85 -8.30
C ALA A 280 -16.15 34.44 -8.40
N GLY A 281 -15.69 33.49 -7.58
CA GLY A 281 -16.30 32.15 -7.46
C GLY A 281 -15.56 31.02 -8.19
N GLU A 282 -14.70 31.31 -9.15
CA GLU A 282 -13.91 30.28 -9.87
C GLU A 282 -12.49 30.18 -9.30
N SER A 283 -11.92 28.96 -9.33
CA SER A 283 -10.53 28.73 -8.95
C SER A 283 -9.57 29.19 -10.05
N VAL A 284 -8.41 29.69 -9.66
CA VAL A 284 -7.34 30.12 -10.57
C VAL A 284 -6.12 29.23 -10.43
N ALA A 285 -5.36 29.06 -11.52
CA ALA A 285 -4.07 28.40 -11.47
C ALA A 285 -3.02 29.38 -10.90
N LEU A 286 -2.26 28.92 -9.91
CA LEU A 286 -1.11 29.65 -9.35
C LEU A 286 0.18 29.31 -10.09
N THR A 287 0.34 28.04 -10.51
CA THR A 287 1.49 27.58 -11.30
C THR A 287 1.05 27.17 -12.71
N ARG A 288 1.98 27.25 -13.67
CA ARG A 288 1.66 27.07 -15.09
C ARG A 288 1.53 25.60 -15.51
N GLY A 289 1.93 24.65 -14.63
CA GLY A 289 1.98 23.24 -14.98
C GLY A 289 3.15 22.89 -15.92
N THR A 290 4.30 23.57 -15.76
CA THR A 290 5.54 23.25 -16.45
C THR A 290 6.35 22.20 -15.69
N PHE A 291 6.21 22.20 -14.38
CA PHE A 291 6.89 21.31 -13.45
C PHE A 291 5.87 20.59 -12.57
N ASP A 292 6.27 19.47 -11.97
CA ASP A 292 5.41 18.76 -11.03
C ASP A 292 5.45 19.48 -9.67
N ASP A 293 4.38 20.24 -9.39
CA ASP A 293 4.17 20.95 -8.14
C ASP A 293 3.17 20.19 -7.27
N SER A 294 3.48 20.02 -5.98
CA SER A 294 2.67 19.21 -5.06
C SER A 294 2.71 19.76 -3.63
N THR A 295 1.82 19.24 -2.79
CA THR A 295 1.76 19.49 -1.35
C THR A 295 1.84 20.99 -0.99
N PRO A 296 0.92 21.83 -1.51
CA PRO A 296 0.89 23.24 -1.17
C PRO A 296 0.48 23.45 0.29
N VAL A 297 1.14 24.36 1.01
CA VAL A 297 0.82 24.71 2.38
C VAL A 297 1.08 26.18 2.67
N PHE A 298 0.16 26.87 3.34
CA PHE A 298 0.40 28.23 3.82
C PHE A 298 1.23 28.21 5.09
N THR A 299 2.16 29.17 5.24
CA THR A 299 2.84 29.38 6.53
C THR A 299 1.87 29.91 7.59
N ALA A 300 2.14 29.61 8.86
CA ALA A 300 1.27 29.99 9.96
C ALA A 300 1.05 31.51 10.10
N ASP A 301 2.04 32.30 9.67
CA ASP A 301 1.96 33.79 9.64
C ASP A 301 1.18 34.35 8.44
N GLY A 302 0.73 33.48 7.51
CA GLY A 302 -0.06 33.88 6.34
C GLY A 302 0.70 34.69 5.28
N LYS A 303 2.04 34.70 5.30
CA LYS A 303 2.86 35.47 4.36
C LYS A 303 3.31 34.71 3.15
N TYR A 304 3.44 33.39 3.25
CA TYR A 304 4.01 32.55 2.21
C TYR A 304 3.13 31.34 1.91
N LEU A 305 3.24 30.84 0.68
CA LEU A 305 2.85 29.51 0.29
C LEU A 305 4.12 28.68 0.04
N ALA A 306 4.23 27.55 0.68
CA ALA A 306 5.27 26.57 0.40
C ALA A 306 4.69 25.41 -0.42
N MET A 307 5.53 24.74 -1.21
CA MET A 307 5.18 23.55 -1.98
C MET A 307 6.41 22.70 -2.25
N LEU A 308 6.20 21.44 -2.53
CA LEU A 308 7.22 20.57 -3.13
C LEU A 308 7.17 20.75 -4.64
N SER A 309 8.32 20.88 -5.30
CA SER A 309 8.38 21.04 -6.75
C SER A 309 9.59 20.34 -7.35
N ALA A 310 9.36 19.61 -8.43
CA ALA A 310 10.39 18.93 -9.23
C ALA A 310 10.93 19.88 -10.31
N ARG A 311 11.89 20.74 -9.94
CA ARG A 311 12.47 21.79 -10.81
C ARG A 311 13.98 21.66 -10.99
N THR A 312 14.62 20.63 -10.41
CA THR A 312 16.06 20.42 -10.48
C THR A 312 16.36 19.22 -11.35
N PHE A 313 17.03 19.45 -12.47
CA PHE A 313 17.34 18.42 -13.45
C PHE A 313 18.85 18.26 -13.60
N ASP A 314 19.53 17.74 -12.56
CA ASP A 314 20.94 17.38 -12.61
C ASP A 314 21.07 15.92 -13.08
N PRO A 315 21.58 15.66 -14.29
CA PRO A 315 21.62 14.32 -14.83
C PRO A 315 22.72 13.47 -14.19
N ASN A 316 22.38 12.23 -13.88
CA ASN A 316 23.32 11.17 -13.52
C ASN A 316 23.57 10.27 -14.74
N TYR A 317 24.82 9.91 -14.96
CA TYR A 317 25.20 9.00 -16.03
C TYR A 317 25.24 7.55 -15.51
N ASP A 318 24.46 6.70 -16.15
CA ASP A 318 24.52 5.25 -15.92
C ASP A 318 25.54 4.62 -16.86
N GLY A 319 26.65 4.14 -16.30
CA GLY A 319 27.73 3.50 -17.08
C GLY A 319 27.37 2.11 -17.60
N GLN A 320 26.30 1.47 -17.14
CA GLN A 320 25.86 0.14 -17.59
C GLN A 320 24.97 0.23 -18.82
N THR A 321 24.01 1.13 -18.83
CA THR A 321 23.07 1.33 -19.94
C THR A 321 23.51 2.40 -20.91
N PHE A 322 24.52 3.21 -20.56
CA PHE A 322 25.00 4.38 -21.29
C PHE A 322 23.93 5.46 -21.46
N ASP A 323 23.06 5.58 -20.47
CA ASP A 323 21.95 6.52 -20.46
C ASP A 323 22.09 7.56 -19.36
N LEU A 324 21.23 8.59 -19.41
CA LEU A 324 21.14 9.65 -18.41
C LEU A 324 19.85 9.50 -17.61
N SER A 325 19.93 9.65 -16.30
CA SER A 325 18.80 9.64 -15.40
C SER A 325 18.81 10.87 -14.48
N PHE A 326 17.66 11.21 -13.92
CA PHE A 326 17.51 12.27 -12.93
C PHE A 326 17.06 11.66 -11.60
N GLY A 327 18.02 11.41 -10.71
CA GLY A 327 17.75 10.73 -9.43
C GLY A 327 16.95 11.59 -8.45
N HIS A 328 17.22 12.88 -8.41
CA HIS A 328 16.61 13.79 -7.44
C HIS A 328 16.27 15.14 -8.11
N THR A 329 14.97 15.32 -8.38
CA THR A 329 14.48 16.55 -9.05
C THR A 329 13.71 17.47 -8.11
N GLN A 330 13.26 16.98 -6.97
CA GLN A 330 12.34 17.64 -6.06
C GLN A 330 13.06 18.37 -4.92
N ARG A 331 12.52 19.50 -4.49
CA ARG A 331 12.83 20.19 -3.22
C ARG A 331 11.64 21.03 -2.75
N PRO A 332 11.63 21.48 -1.49
CA PRO A 332 10.68 22.49 -1.03
C PRO A 332 10.98 23.87 -1.67
N TRP A 333 9.91 24.58 -2.03
CA TRP A 333 9.93 25.95 -2.56
C TRP A 333 9.01 26.84 -1.75
N LEU A 334 9.32 28.13 -1.67
CA LEU A 334 8.55 29.12 -0.95
C LEU A 334 8.17 30.27 -1.89
N VAL A 335 6.91 30.73 -1.80
CA VAL A 335 6.41 31.84 -2.60
C VAL A 335 5.83 32.93 -1.69
N PRO A 336 6.36 34.15 -1.66
CA PRO A 336 5.70 35.27 -1.01
C PRO A 336 4.31 35.51 -1.60
N LEU A 337 3.27 35.50 -0.77
CA LEU A 337 1.89 35.69 -1.21
C LEU A 337 1.66 37.08 -1.79
N SER A 338 2.20 38.12 -1.17
CA SER A 338 2.13 39.46 -1.67
C SER A 338 3.36 39.81 -2.52
N ALA A 339 3.18 40.61 -3.58
CA ALA A 339 4.28 41.10 -4.40
C ALA A 339 5.28 42.03 -3.64
N THR A 340 4.87 42.54 -2.48
CA THR A 340 5.71 43.40 -1.63
C THR A 340 6.30 42.67 -0.42
N GLU A 341 5.94 41.43 -0.20
CA GLU A 341 6.51 40.61 0.89
C GLU A 341 7.93 40.15 0.51
N ALA A 342 8.88 40.31 1.43
CA ALA A 342 10.25 39.93 1.19
C ALA A 342 10.47 38.42 1.30
N SER A 343 11.34 37.88 0.46
CA SER A 343 11.79 36.49 0.66
C SER A 343 12.58 36.34 1.96
N PRO A 344 12.31 35.35 2.80
CA PRO A 344 13.11 35.12 4.01
C PRO A 344 14.57 34.72 3.69
N PHE A 345 14.86 34.32 2.45
CA PHE A 345 16.20 33.93 1.99
C PHE A 345 16.93 35.08 1.24
N GLY A 346 16.23 36.20 0.95
CA GLY A 346 16.75 37.33 0.23
C GLY A 346 17.48 38.34 1.12
N PRO A 347 18.12 39.34 0.51
CA PRO A 347 18.71 40.49 1.25
C PRO A 347 17.62 41.37 1.84
N SER A 348 17.86 41.88 3.05
CA SER A 348 17.01 42.86 3.71
C SER A 348 17.68 44.26 3.64
N PRO A 349 16.94 45.36 3.37
CA PRO A 349 17.48 46.69 3.42
C PRO A 349 18.10 47.10 4.77
N GLN A 350 17.61 46.49 5.85
CA GLN A 350 18.11 46.71 7.21
C GLN A 350 19.27 45.77 7.57
N GLY A 351 19.62 44.83 6.68
CA GLY A 351 20.52 43.71 6.99
C GLY A 351 19.92 42.78 8.04
N TRP A 352 20.75 41.86 8.54
CA TRP A 352 20.38 40.95 9.62
C TRP A 352 20.92 41.47 10.93
N ARG A 353 20.03 41.68 11.91
CA ARG A 353 20.44 42.09 13.26
C ARG A 353 20.87 40.87 14.04
N ILE A 354 22.03 40.93 14.68
CA ILE A 354 22.56 39.81 15.51
C ILE A 354 21.57 39.48 16.66
N SER A 355 20.86 40.48 17.20
CA SER A 355 19.84 40.32 18.23
C SER A 355 18.64 39.45 17.77
N GLU A 356 18.26 39.56 16.50
CA GLU A 356 17.12 38.76 15.96
C GLU A 356 17.45 37.27 15.88
N VAL A 357 18.71 36.92 15.64
CA VAL A 357 19.18 35.50 15.63
C VAL A 357 19.34 34.97 17.06
N GLN A 358 19.73 35.81 17.99
CA GLN A 358 19.88 35.42 19.41
C GLN A 358 18.51 35.38 20.12
N ASP A 359 17.61 36.30 19.81
CA ASP A 359 16.25 36.32 20.37
C ASP A 359 15.39 35.16 19.87
N ALA A 360 15.54 34.73 18.61
CA ALA A 360 14.88 33.52 18.10
C ALA A 360 15.37 32.26 18.81
N LYS A 361 16.67 32.13 19.09
CA LYS A 361 17.23 31.06 19.93
C LYS A 361 16.85 31.14 21.39
N ALA A 362 16.78 32.37 21.95
CA ALA A 362 16.42 32.57 23.37
C ALA A 362 14.91 32.40 23.59
N LYS A 363 14.05 32.78 22.63
CA LYS A 363 12.61 32.52 22.68
C LYS A 363 12.28 31.02 22.62
N ALA A 364 12.95 30.28 21.77
CA ALA A 364 12.80 28.82 21.72
C ALA A 364 13.16 28.12 23.06
N THR A 365 13.95 28.78 23.91
CA THR A 365 14.36 28.25 25.24
C THR A 365 13.62 28.87 26.43
N THR A 366 12.84 29.96 26.26
CA THR A 366 12.27 30.72 27.40
C THR A 366 10.75 30.84 27.41
N GLU A 367 10.01 30.41 26.40
CA GLU A 367 8.54 30.49 26.37
C GLU A 367 7.82 29.44 27.24
N ALA A 368 8.49 28.94 28.29
CA ALA A 368 7.85 28.11 29.32
C ALA A 368 7.36 28.91 30.54
N ALA A 369 7.36 30.27 30.54
CA ALA A 369 6.86 31.06 31.63
C ALA A 369 6.58 32.50 31.15
N ASP A 370 5.36 32.79 30.77
CA ASP A 370 4.57 33.96 31.24
C ASP A 370 3.18 33.93 30.59
N ASP A 371 2.17 33.66 31.41
CA ASP A 371 0.76 33.92 31.13
C ASP A 371 0.55 35.45 31.11
N ASP A 372 0.47 36.03 29.94
CA ASP A 372 -0.11 37.35 29.74
C ASP A 372 -1.07 37.32 28.54
N GLU A 373 -2.37 37.55 28.81
CA GLU A 373 -3.47 37.62 27.85
C GLU A 373 -3.25 38.74 26.83
N ASP A 374 -2.39 38.55 25.82
CA ASP A 374 -2.31 39.45 24.68
C ASP A 374 -2.97 38.79 23.45
N ARG A 375 -3.98 39.50 22.91
CA ARG A 375 -4.67 39.22 21.69
C ARG A 375 -3.68 38.83 20.60
N VAL A 376 -3.67 37.56 20.22
CA VAL A 376 -2.97 37.09 19.03
C VAL A 376 -3.45 37.96 17.84
N PRO A 377 -2.57 38.65 17.12
CA PRO A 377 -2.97 39.45 15.97
C PRO A 377 -3.66 38.57 14.95
N GLU A 378 -4.82 39.00 14.47
CA GLU A 378 -5.58 38.31 13.44
C GLU A 378 -4.71 38.19 12.18
N VAL A 379 -4.39 36.96 11.79
CA VAL A 379 -3.62 36.69 10.57
C VAL A 379 -4.49 37.04 9.36
N VAL A 380 -3.98 37.82 8.42
CA VAL A 380 -4.67 38.21 7.18
C VAL A 380 -3.79 37.83 6.00
N CYS A 381 -4.23 36.88 5.18
CA CYS A 381 -3.54 36.51 3.96
C CYS A 381 -3.88 37.46 2.81
N ARG A 382 -2.88 37.79 2.00
CA ARG A 382 -3.06 38.63 0.81
C ARG A 382 -2.35 38.01 -0.38
N LEU A 383 -3.10 37.32 -1.21
CA LEU A 383 -2.55 36.66 -2.38
C LEU A 383 -2.56 37.58 -3.61
N THR A 384 -1.40 37.78 -4.22
CA THR A 384 -1.22 38.37 -5.54
C THR A 384 -0.94 37.24 -6.54
N VAL A 385 -1.86 37.00 -7.45
CA VAL A 385 -1.76 35.93 -8.46
C VAL A 385 -0.76 36.26 -9.53
N ASP A 386 -0.77 37.53 -10.02
CA ASP A 386 0.16 38.01 -11.04
C ASP A 386 1.61 37.87 -10.56
N GLY A 387 2.46 37.27 -11.39
CA GLY A 387 3.86 37.04 -11.07
C GLY A 387 4.09 36.06 -9.91
N PHE A 388 3.16 35.13 -9.67
CA PHE A 388 3.29 34.18 -8.57
C PHE A 388 4.55 33.32 -8.70
N GLU A 389 4.77 32.69 -9.86
CA GLU A 389 5.94 31.83 -10.10
C GLU A 389 7.27 32.62 -10.14
N GLU A 390 7.25 33.90 -10.55
CA GLU A 390 8.44 34.75 -10.57
C GLU A 390 8.95 35.10 -9.16
N ARG A 391 8.09 34.93 -8.12
CA ARG A 391 8.46 35.13 -6.71
C ARG A 391 8.95 33.90 -6.02
N MET A 392 8.90 32.71 -6.69
CA MET A 392 9.33 31.45 -6.10
C MET A 392 10.81 31.44 -5.74
N VAL A 393 11.13 31.00 -4.56
CA VAL A 393 12.50 30.79 -4.10
C VAL A 393 12.69 29.38 -3.54
N PRO A 394 13.78 28.68 -3.87
CA PRO A 394 14.04 27.37 -3.31
C PRO A 394 14.45 27.47 -1.85
N PHE A 395 14.06 26.49 -1.05
CA PHE A 395 14.67 26.29 0.26
C PHE A 395 16.16 25.95 0.10
N PRO A 396 17.02 26.38 1.05
CA PRO A 396 18.45 26.09 1.02
C PRO A 396 18.74 24.66 1.51
N VAL A 397 18.11 23.68 0.86
CA VAL A 397 18.29 22.24 1.08
C VAL A 397 18.63 21.56 -0.24
N PRO A 398 19.30 20.42 -0.26
CA PRO A 398 19.57 19.66 -1.48
C PRO A 398 18.28 19.28 -2.24
N SER A 399 18.41 18.90 -3.50
CA SER A 399 17.36 18.13 -4.19
C SER A 399 17.33 16.73 -3.61
N GLY A 400 16.14 16.16 -3.46
CA GLY A 400 15.93 14.87 -2.85
C GLY A 400 14.54 14.32 -3.16
N SER A 401 14.11 13.38 -2.39
CA SER A 401 12.73 12.91 -2.35
C SER A 401 12.11 13.41 -1.04
N TYR A 402 11.10 14.23 -1.13
CA TYR A 402 10.43 14.87 0.02
C TYR A 402 8.93 14.58 -0.02
N ARG A 403 8.31 14.48 1.17
CA ARG A 403 6.86 14.29 1.30
C ARG A 403 6.32 14.95 2.57
N ASP A 404 5.02 15.08 2.65
CA ASP A 404 4.27 15.53 3.83
C ASP A 404 4.73 16.91 4.35
N LEU A 405 4.87 17.89 3.42
CA LEU A 405 5.18 19.26 3.79
C LEU A 405 4.03 19.86 4.61
N ALA A 406 4.33 20.42 5.77
CA ALA A 406 3.36 21.04 6.68
C ALA A 406 3.89 22.30 7.34
N ALA A 407 2.98 23.22 7.68
CA ALA A 407 3.32 24.41 8.44
C ALA A 407 3.31 24.12 9.94
N VAL A 408 4.30 24.69 10.63
CA VAL A 408 4.36 24.75 12.08
C VAL A 408 4.46 26.23 12.50
N LYS A 409 4.35 26.52 13.80
CA LYS A 409 4.25 27.89 14.31
C LYS A 409 5.34 28.85 13.80
N ASP A 410 6.58 28.38 13.71
CA ASP A 410 7.77 29.20 13.38
C ASP A 410 8.43 28.80 12.05
N GLY A 411 7.82 27.92 11.27
CA GLY A 411 8.40 27.44 10.04
C GLY A 411 7.63 26.36 9.33
N LEU A 412 8.38 25.42 8.78
CA LEU A 412 7.86 24.30 8.00
C LEU A 412 8.54 23.00 8.44
N THR A 413 7.82 21.92 8.31
CA THR A 413 8.32 20.56 8.55
C THR A 413 7.99 19.66 7.35
N TRP A 414 8.84 18.67 7.08
CA TRP A 414 8.65 17.69 6.01
C TRP A 414 9.42 16.42 6.29
N ILE A 415 9.05 15.35 5.62
CA ILE A 415 9.80 14.10 5.62
C ILE A 415 10.74 14.06 4.41
N GLU A 416 12.02 13.84 4.66
CA GLU A 416 12.98 13.41 3.64
C GLU A 416 12.95 11.90 3.55
N VAL A 417 12.60 11.41 2.37
CA VAL A 417 12.58 9.97 2.08
C VAL A 417 14.01 9.48 1.91
N ALA A 418 14.36 8.45 2.65
CA ALA A 418 15.72 7.92 2.62
C ALA A 418 16.09 7.42 1.23
N ASP A 419 17.26 7.82 0.76
CA ASP A 419 17.85 7.24 -0.45
C ASP A 419 18.31 5.80 -0.14
N ARG A 420 17.58 4.85 -0.70
CA ARG A 420 17.86 3.42 -0.56
C ARG A 420 18.59 2.86 -1.79
N GLY A 421 19.24 3.73 -2.56
CA GLY A 421 19.99 3.35 -3.76
C GLY A 421 19.11 3.20 -5.01
N GLY A 422 17.96 3.87 -5.03
CA GLY A 422 16.96 3.81 -6.09
C GLY A 422 15.70 3.05 -5.66
N GLU A 423 14.58 3.32 -6.31
CA GLU A 423 13.29 2.73 -5.98
C GLU A 423 13.22 1.23 -6.31
N LEU A 424 14.06 0.77 -7.24
CA LEU A 424 14.07 -0.60 -7.74
C LEU A 424 15.44 -1.25 -7.45
N GLY A 425 15.45 -2.34 -6.70
CA GLY A 425 16.59 -3.25 -6.63
C GLY A 425 17.67 -2.98 -5.59
N ALA A 426 17.59 -1.95 -4.75
CA ALA A 426 18.58 -1.68 -3.70
C ALA A 426 18.75 -2.85 -2.70
N THR A 427 17.67 -3.53 -2.40
CA THR A 427 17.66 -4.68 -1.48
C THR A 427 18.34 -5.91 -2.08
N ARG A 428 18.48 -5.99 -3.40
CA ARG A 428 19.03 -7.13 -4.13
C ARG A 428 20.56 -7.22 -4.01
N ALA A 429 21.23 -6.10 -3.74
CA ALA A 429 22.68 -6.07 -3.59
C ALA A 429 23.21 -6.78 -2.33
N GLY A 430 22.32 -7.22 -1.43
CA GLY A 430 22.70 -7.91 -0.19
C GLY A 430 23.61 -7.05 0.69
N VAL A 431 23.44 -5.73 0.65
CA VAL A 431 24.20 -4.83 1.49
C VAL A 431 23.81 -5.08 2.94
N SER A 432 24.73 -5.61 3.72
CA SER A 432 24.57 -5.73 5.16
C SER A 432 24.80 -4.37 5.80
N GLY A 433 23.85 -3.88 6.57
CA GLY A 433 23.92 -2.60 7.27
C GLY A 433 22.52 -2.15 7.71
N GLU A 434 22.45 -1.08 8.47
CA GLU A 434 21.17 -0.46 8.79
C GLU A 434 20.57 0.12 7.51
N THR A 435 19.34 -0.25 7.21
CA THR A 435 18.57 0.38 6.11
C THR A 435 18.36 1.85 6.45
N PRO A 436 18.75 2.78 5.57
CA PRO A 436 18.45 4.18 5.78
C PRO A 436 16.97 4.40 6.07
N SER A 437 16.65 5.27 7.00
CA SER A 437 15.28 5.57 7.42
C SER A 437 14.88 6.98 7.04
N ASP A 438 13.59 7.17 6.79
CA ASP A 438 13.01 8.49 6.54
C ASP A 438 13.24 9.41 7.75
N VAL A 439 13.46 10.69 7.48
CA VAL A 439 13.81 11.70 8.48
C VAL A 439 12.83 12.85 8.45
N LEU A 440 12.31 13.19 9.62
CA LEU A 440 11.48 14.39 9.80
C LEU A 440 12.36 15.60 10.11
N TRP A 441 12.27 16.61 9.26
CA TRP A 441 13.00 17.86 9.35
C TRP A 441 12.09 19.02 9.72
N HIS A 442 12.63 19.99 10.43
CA HIS A 442 12.04 21.29 10.69
C HIS A 442 12.94 22.40 10.16
N TYR A 443 12.38 23.34 9.42
CA TYR A 443 13.07 24.55 8.97
C TYR A 443 12.46 25.77 9.62
N ASN A 444 13.19 26.40 10.52
CA ASN A 444 12.79 27.66 11.13
C ASN A 444 13.05 28.82 10.16
N LEU A 445 11.98 29.49 9.73
CA LEU A 445 12.08 30.59 8.73
C LEU A 445 12.79 31.84 9.26
N SER A 446 12.58 32.16 10.55
CA SER A 446 13.21 33.34 11.18
C SER A 446 14.67 33.10 11.50
N ALA A 447 14.99 31.93 12.07
CA ALA A 447 16.37 31.56 12.39
C ALA A 447 17.19 31.09 11.17
N ARG A 448 16.53 30.78 10.04
CA ARG A 448 17.10 30.17 8.83
C ARG A 448 17.91 28.91 9.15
N HIS A 449 17.36 28.07 9.98
CA HIS A 449 18.03 26.87 10.47
C HIS A 449 17.19 25.62 10.19
N LEU A 450 17.89 24.55 9.80
CA LEU A 450 17.29 23.23 9.57
C LEU A 450 17.66 22.32 10.72
N ASP A 451 16.65 21.81 11.41
CA ASP A 451 16.80 20.88 12.53
C ASP A 451 16.22 19.52 12.19
N LYS A 452 16.95 18.46 12.53
CA LYS A 452 16.48 17.10 12.46
C LYS A 452 15.65 16.80 13.71
N LEU A 453 14.37 16.47 13.54
CA LEU A 453 13.47 16.21 14.66
C LEU A 453 13.43 14.72 15.03
N CYS A 454 13.11 13.86 14.07
CA CYS A 454 12.95 12.42 14.27
C CYS A 454 13.55 11.63 13.12
N GLU A 455 13.97 10.40 13.41
CA GLU A 455 14.30 9.37 12.43
C GLU A 455 13.23 8.25 12.47
N ARG A 456 13.10 7.48 11.40
CA ARG A 456 12.13 6.38 11.29
C ARG A 456 10.71 6.89 11.41
N VAL A 457 10.29 7.72 10.45
CA VAL A 457 8.96 8.35 10.45
C VAL A 457 8.14 7.80 9.31
N ASP A 458 6.99 7.20 9.63
CA ASP A 458 6.02 6.78 8.60
C ASP A 458 5.07 7.93 8.24
N THR A 459 4.48 8.58 9.25
CA THR A 459 3.59 9.72 9.08
C THR A 459 3.68 10.65 10.28
N PHE A 460 3.20 11.88 10.12
CA PHE A 460 3.02 12.79 11.24
C PHE A 460 1.79 13.68 11.06
N SER A 461 1.34 14.27 12.16
CA SER A 461 0.27 15.27 12.21
C SER A 461 0.72 16.46 13.06
N VAL A 462 0.37 17.66 12.63
CA VAL A 462 0.70 18.91 13.34
C VAL A 462 -0.47 19.28 14.23
N SER A 463 -0.22 19.71 15.46
CA SER A 463 -1.25 20.31 16.35
C SER A 463 -1.79 21.60 15.75
N GLY A 464 -3.06 21.93 16.00
CA GLY A 464 -3.68 23.10 15.41
C GLY A 464 -3.04 24.44 15.80
N ASP A 465 -2.29 24.52 16.91
CA ASP A 465 -1.46 25.65 17.32
C ASP A 465 -0.06 25.66 16.66
N GLY A 466 0.31 24.58 15.97
CA GLY A 466 1.60 24.44 15.28
C GLY A 466 2.79 24.18 16.21
N GLU A 467 2.56 23.88 17.50
CA GLU A 467 3.63 23.73 18.48
C GLU A 467 4.11 22.30 18.68
N ARG A 468 3.29 21.30 18.32
CA ARG A 468 3.58 19.88 18.52
C ARG A 468 3.36 19.05 17.26
N LEU A 469 4.10 17.97 17.18
CA LEU A 469 3.96 16.94 16.15
C LEU A 469 3.58 15.61 16.82
N VAL A 470 2.57 14.96 16.28
CA VAL A 470 2.25 13.56 16.59
C VAL A 470 2.87 12.72 15.48
N VAL A 471 3.91 11.98 15.81
CA VAL A 471 4.72 11.20 14.88
C VAL A 471 4.41 9.72 15.05
N ARG A 472 4.16 9.04 13.93
CA ARG A 472 3.96 7.58 13.91
C ARG A 472 5.14 6.89 13.26
N HIS A 473 5.60 5.81 13.88
CA HIS A 473 6.52 4.86 13.30
C HIS A 473 6.05 3.43 13.62
N ARG A 474 5.59 2.70 12.61
CA ARG A 474 4.96 1.37 12.75
C ARG A 474 3.83 1.42 13.78
N ASP A 475 4.04 0.74 14.91
CA ASP A 475 3.08 0.59 16.01
C ASP A 475 3.23 1.66 17.10
N ASP A 476 4.28 2.46 17.02
CA ASP A 476 4.56 3.52 17.99
C ASP A 476 3.98 4.86 17.55
N VAL A 477 3.36 5.56 18.49
CA VAL A 477 2.93 6.96 18.32
C VAL A 477 3.59 7.79 19.41
N VAL A 478 4.27 8.86 19.01
CA VAL A 478 4.94 9.77 19.93
C VAL A 478 4.55 11.21 19.65
N VAL A 479 4.55 12.05 20.69
CA VAL A 479 4.33 13.49 20.57
C VAL A 479 5.62 14.21 20.94
N VAL A 480 6.06 15.11 20.06
CA VAL A 480 7.29 15.89 20.22
C VAL A 480 7.04 17.36 19.92
N PRO A 481 7.87 18.30 20.43
CA PRO A 481 7.85 19.70 19.99
C PRO A 481 8.11 19.82 18.48
N ALA A 482 7.41 20.75 17.82
CA ALA A 482 7.58 21.01 16.40
C ALA A 482 8.85 21.81 16.10
N SER A 483 9.40 22.52 17.07
CA SER A 483 10.47 23.52 16.89
C SER A 483 11.89 22.98 17.09
N HIS A 484 12.06 21.85 17.80
CA HIS A 484 13.39 21.33 18.11
C HIS A 484 13.34 19.82 18.46
N LYS A 485 14.48 19.16 18.28
CA LYS A 485 14.66 17.75 18.66
C LYS A 485 14.66 17.60 20.20
N VAL A 486 13.97 16.58 20.67
CA VAL A 486 14.03 16.10 22.07
C VAL A 486 14.47 14.65 22.09
N GLU A 487 15.15 14.24 23.16
CA GLU A 487 15.52 12.85 23.36
C GLU A 487 14.41 12.11 24.15
N GLU A 488 14.43 10.76 24.12
CA GLU A 488 13.35 9.93 24.71
C GLU A 488 13.17 10.11 26.21
N ASP A 489 14.18 10.58 26.94
CA ASP A 489 14.15 10.85 28.38
C ASP A 489 13.66 12.28 28.72
N ASP A 490 13.44 13.13 27.72
CA ASP A 490 12.91 14.47 27.90
C ASP A 490 11.40 14.40 28.25
N PRO A 491 10.91 15.16 29.25
CA PRO A 491 9.47 15.25 29.55
C PRO A 491 8.59 15.73 28.39
N ALA A 492 9.16 16.40 27.39
CA ALA A 492 8.47 16.82 26.18
C ALA A 492 8.31 15.71 25.15
N TYR A 493 9.04 14.59 25.28
CA TYR A 493 8.86 13.38 24.49
C TYR A 493 7.76 12.52 25.13
N ILE A 494 6.60 12.42 24.50
CA ILE A 494 5.44 11.71 25.04
C ILE A 494 5.18 10.48 24.17
N ARG A 495 5.40 9.30 24.72
CA ARG A 495 4.96 8.04 24.09
C ARG A 495 3.48 7.81 24.40
N VAL A 496 2.67 7.68 23.36
CA VAL A 496 1.23 7.48 23.50
C VAL A 496 0.94 6.01 23.77
N ASP A 497 0.23 5.73 24.85
CA ASP A 497 -0.19 4.37 25.22
C ASP A 497 -1.44 3.95 24.41
N LEU A 498 -1.23 3.20 23.31
CA LEU A 498 -2.30 2.67 22.45
C LEU A 498 -3.07 1.51 23.11
N THR A 499 -2.53 0.85 24.15
CA THR A 499 -3.21 -0.29 24.81
C THR A 499 -4.52 0.10 25.50
N ARG A 500 -4.78 1.40 25.64
CA ARG A 500 -6.07 1.94 26.11
C ARG A 500 -7.20 1.79 25.08
N LEU A 501 -6.88 1.60 23.78
CA LEU A 501 -7.87 1.32 22.75
C LEU A 501 -8.40 -0.10 22.93
N ARG A 502 -9.73 -0.24 22.95
CA ARG A 502 -10.39 -1.54 23.10
C ARG A 502 -11.62 -1.59 22.22
N ARG A 503 -11.64 -2.56 21.32
CA ARG A 503 -12.79 -2.83 20.44
C ARG A 503 -12.91 -4.31 20.19
N THR A 504 -14.14 -4.77 20.07
CA THR A 504 -14.48 -6.11 19.60
C THR A 504 -15.41 -5.96 18.40
N VAL A 505 -15.07 -6.52 17.27
CA VAL A 505 -15.82 -6.40 16.01
C VAL A 505 -16.62 -7.67 15.70
N ASP A 506 -17.71 -7.50 14.98
CA ASP A 506 -18.44 -8.59 14.34
C ASP A 506 -17.86 -8.79 12.93
N PRO A 507 -17.11 -9.88 12.65
CA PRO A 507 -16.51 -10.11 11.35
C PRO A 507 -17.52 -10.11 10.21
N ARG A 508 -18.72 -10.67 10.42
CA ARG A 508 -19.73 -10.69 9.36
C ARG A 508 -20.24 -9.31 8.98
N ALA A 509 -20.39 -8.43 9.96
CA ALA A 509 -20.78 -7.05 9.68
C ALA A 509 -19.69 -6.31 8.90
N GLU A 510 -18.41 -6.51 9.27
CA GLU A 510 -17.25 -5.99 8.51
C GLU A 510 -17.24 -6.53 7.08
N TRP A 511 -17.34 -7.85 6.89
CA TRP A 511 -17.29 -8.47 5.57
C TRP A 511 -18.41 -7.99 4.63
N ARG A 512 -19.60 -7.74 5.20
CA ARG A 512 -20.70 -7.13 4.45
C ARG A 512 -20.36 -5.73 3.99
N GLN A 513 -19.84 -4.91 4.89
CA GLN A 513 -19.42 -3.54 4.59
C GLN A 513 -18.29 -3.55 3.55
N MET A 514 -17.27 -4.39 3.70
CA MET A 514 -16.16 -4.53 2.75
C MET A 514 -16.66 -4.91 1.35
N TYR A 515 -17.60 -5.85 1.27
CA TYR A 515 -18.22 -6.24 0.00
C TYR A 515 -19.00 -5.10 -0.64
N ASP A 516 -19.86 -4.44 0.13
CA ASP A 516 -20.70 -3.33 -0.34
C ASP A 516 -19.84 -2.12 -0.74
N GLU A 517 -18.77 -1.81 0.01
CA GLU A 517 -17.81 -0.77 -0.33
C GLU A 517 -17.01 -1.12 -1.60
N ASN A 518 -16.56 -2.38 -1.75
CA ASN A 518 -15.91 -2.82 -3.00
C ASN A 518 -16.82 -2.57 -4.21
N GLY A 519 -18.11 -2.87 -4.10
CA GLY A 519 -19.08 -2.58 -5.14
C GLY A 519 -19.12 -1.10 -5.51
N ARG A 520 -19.14 -0.21 -4.51
CA ARG A 520 -19.10 1.25 -4.69
C ARG A 520 -17.80 1.72 -5.32
N ILE A 521 -16.65 1.23 -4.83
CA ILE A 521 -15.32 1.57 -5.36
C ILE A 521 -15.24 1.21 -6.84
N MET A 522 -15.62 0.00 -7.21
CA MET A 522 -15.60 -0.42 -8.61
C MET A 522 -16.51 0.45 -9.48
N ALA A 523 -17.72 0.74 -9.03
CA ALA A 523 -18.67 1.60 -9.77
C ALA A 523 -18.13 3.01 -9.98
N THR A 524 -17.44 3.59 -8.97
CA THR A 524 -16.99 4.99 -9.01
C THR A 524 -15.63 5.18 -9.69
N HIS A 525 -14.77 4.14 -9.73
CA HIS A 525 -13.43 4.22 -10.31
C HIS A 525 -13.23 3.42 -11.59
N TYR A 526 -14.28 2.71 -12.06
CA TYR A 526 -14.18 2.01 -13.34
C TYR A 526 -13.97 3.01 -14.47
N TRP A 527 -13.13 2.67 -15.44
CA TRP A 527 -12.72 3.57 -16.52
C TRP A 527 -13.84 3.97 -17.49
N ARG A 528 -15.03 3.34 -17.40
CA ARG A 528 -16.24 3.64 -18.17
C ARG A 528 -17.45 3.71 -17.26
N GLU A 529 -18.25 4.74 -17.40
CA GLU A 529 -19.49 4.92 -16.63
C GLU A 529 -20.54 3.80 -16.87
N ASP A 530 -20.55 3.22 -18.07
CA ASP A 530 -21.46 2.12 -18.42
C ASP A 530 -20.97 0.74 -17.97
N MET A 531 -19.92 0.65 -17.15
CA MET A 531 -19.29 -0.60 -16.69
C MET A 531 -18.97 -1.57 -17.84
N ASN A 532 -18.68 -1.05 -19.04
CA ASN A 532 -18.46 -1.82 -20.27
C ASN A 532 -19.66 -2.72 -20.64
N GLY A 533 -20.88 -2.30 -20.29
CA GLY A 533 -22.12 -3.04 -20.52
C GLY A 533 -22.43 -4.15 -19.51
N VAL A 534 -21.66 -4.26 -18.44
CA VAL A 534 -21.90 -5.21 -17.35
C VAL A 534 -23.04 -4.68 -16.45
N ASP A 535 -24.05 -5.50 -16.19
CA ASP A 535 -25.07 -5.23 -15.15
C ASP A 535 -24.42 -5.39 -13.75
N TRP A 536 -23.68 -4.33 -13.34
CA TRP A 536 -22.90 -4.37 -12.10
C TRP A 536 -23.78 -4.55 -10.87
N ASP A 537 -24.92 -3.88 -10.81
CA ASP A 537 -25.90 -4.06 -9.72
C ASP A 537 -26.44 -5.49 -9.66
N GLY A 538 -26.67 -6.11 -10.80
CA GLY A 538 -27.07 -7.51 -10.90
C GLY A 538 -25.97 -8.46 -10.43
N VAL A 539 -24.73 -8.17 -10.75
CA VAL A 539 -23.54 -8.90 -10.25
C VAL A 539 -23.47 -8.81 -8.72
N LEU A 540 -23.50 -7.59 -8.18
CA LEU A 540 -23.43 -7.38 -6.73
C LEU A 540 -24.54 -8.13 -5.99
N LYS A 541 -25.77 -8.05 -6.47
CA LYS A 541 -26.93 -8.76 -5.87
C LYS A 541 -26.79 -10.27 -5.92
N ARG A 542 -26.11 -10.82 -6.93
CA ARG A 542 -25.90 -12.26 -7.09
C ARG A 542 -24.92 -12.82 -6.08
N TYR A 543 -23.79 -12.14 -5.86
CA TYR A 543 -22.73 -12.62 -4.97
C TYR A 543 -22.95 -12.21 -3.51
N ARG A 544 -23.67 -11.13 -3.22
CA ARG A 544 -23.91 -10.61 -1.87
C ARG A 544 -24.37 -11.67 -0.86
N PRO A 545 -25.29 -12.62 -1.20
CA PRO A 545 -25.70 -13.65 -0.26
C PRO A 545 -24.60 -14.63 0.15
N LEU A 546 -23.53 -14.80 -0.67
CA LEU A 546 -22.41 -15.68 -0.33
C LEU A 546 -21.58 -15.12 0.81
N VAL A 547 -21.52 -13.79 0.97
CA VAL A 547 -20.81 -13.14 2.08
C VAL A 547 -21.38 -13.58 3.44
N ASP A 548 -22.68 -13.87 3.51
CA ASP A 548 -23.31 -14.35 4.74
C ASP A 548 -22.91 -15.80 5.10
N LEU A 549 -22.32 -16.53 4.16
CA LEU A 549 -21.81 -17.88 4.34
C LEU A 549 -20.34 -17.92 4.75
N CYS A 550 -19.62 -16.80 4.71
CA CYS A 550 -18.21 -16.72 5.07
C CYS A 550 -17.99 -17.10 6.55
N HIS A 551 -16.92 -17.85 6.81
CA HIS A 551 -16.47 -18.22 8.14
C HIS A 551 -15.08 -17.67 8.46
N VAL A 552 -14.29 -17.41 7.44
CA VAL A 552 -12.95 -16.78 7.50
C VAL A 552 -12.86 -15.66 6.47
N VAL A 553 -11.90 -14.77 6.64
CA VAL A 553 -11.70 -13.65 5.72
C VAL A 553 -11.30 -14.10 4.32
N ASP A 554 -10.65 -15.25 4.18
CA ASP A 554 -10.24 -15.79 2.88
C ASP A 554 -11.45 -16.18 2.02
N ASP A 555 -12.56 -16.64 2.64
CA ASP A 555 -13.83 -16.88 1.92
C ASP A 555 -14.32 -15.56 1.27
N LEU A 556 -14.19 -14.43 1.98
CA LEU A 556 -14.56 -13.13 1.43
C LEU A 556 -13.64 -12.73 0.26
N HIS A 557 -12.33 -12.96 0.40
CA HIS A 557 -11.38 -12.66 -0.67
C HIS A 557 -11.72 -13.40 -1.97
N ASP A 558 -12.09 -14.66 -1.88
CA ASP A 558 -12.53 -15.45 -3.03
C ASP A 558 -13.80 -14.88 -3.67
N ILE A 559 -14.77 -14.47 -2.84
CA ILE A 559 -16.01 -13.82 -3.33
C ILE A 559 -15.70 -12.48 -4.01
N LEU A 560 -14.81 -11.68 -3.44
CA LEU A 560 -14.39 -10.41 -4.05
C LEU A 560 -13.69 -10.65 -5.39
N TRP A 561 -12.80 -11.66 -5.48
CA TRP A 561 -12.16 -12.05 -6.73
C TRP A 561 -13.18 -12.45 -7.81
N GLU A 562 -14.13 -13.31 -7.46
CA GLU A 562 -15.17 -13.73 -8.39
C GLU A 562 -16.06 -12.55 -8.84
N THR A 563 -16.42 -11.68 -7.90
CA THR A 563 -17.25 -10.49 -8.19
C THR A 563 -16.54 -9.54 -9.15
N VAL A 564 -15.26 -9.24 -8.90
CA VAL A 564 -14.46 -8.33 -9.73
C VAL A 564 -14.14 -8.95 -11.09
N ALA A 565 -13.97 -10.26 -11.18
CA ALA A 565 -13.76 -10.98 -12.43
C ALA A 565 -14.92 -10.83 -13.44
N GLU A 566 -16.16 -10.56 -12.97
CA GLU A 566 -17.32 -10.29 -13.83
C GLU A 566 -17.15 -9.02 -14.69
N LEU A 567 -16.26 -8.11 -14.31
CA LEU A 567 -15.93 -6.92 -15.10
C LEU A 567 -15.14 -7.27 -16.38
N ASN A 568 -14.58 -8.46 -16.45
CA ASN A 568 -13.80 -8.96 -17.59
C ASN A 568 -12.75 -7.94 -18.08
N THR A 569 -12.01 -7.36 -17.15
CA THR A 569 -10.97 -6.37 -17.41
C THR A 569 -9.65 -6.81 -16.80
N SER A 570 -8.54 -6.51 -17.48
CA SER A 570 -7.19 -6.75 -16.93
C SER A 570 -6.82 -5.69 -15.89
N HIS A 571 -5.78 -5.97 -15.11
CA HIS A 571 -5.27 -5.10 -14.05
C HIS A 571 -6.30 -4.80 -12.94
N SER A 572 -7.19 -5.75 -12.67
CA SER A 572 -8.13 -5.72 -11.58
C SER A 572 -7.76 -6.83 -10.60
N TYR A 573 -7.42 -6.46 -9.36
CA TYR A 573 -6.83 -7.38 -8.37
C TYR A 573 -7.55 -7.26 -7.04
N VAL A 574 -7.63 -8.38 -6.32
CA VAL A 574 -7.93 -8.42 -4.89
C VAL A 574 -6.65 -8.86 -4.19
N SER A 575 -5.95 -7.91 -3.55
CA SER A 575 -4.76 -8.20 -2.78
C SER A 575 -5.14 -8.59 -1.36
N THR A 576 -4.68 -9.76 -0.92
CA THR A 576 -4.87 -10.21 0.44
C THR A 576 -3.61 -9.90 1.25
N PRO A 577 -3.74 -9.48 2.52
CA PRO A 577 -2.60 -9.49 3.42
C PRO A 577 -2.01 -10.91 3.42
N GLY A 578 -0.70 -11.04 3.28
CA GLY A 578 -0.05 -12.35 3.33
C GLY A 578 -0.50 -13.10 4.58
N ALA A 579 -0.70 -14.41 4.48
CA ALA A 579 -1.01 -15.24 5.62
C ALA A 579 0.09 -15.05 6.67
N GLY A 580 -0.21 -14.27 7.69
CA GLY A 580 0.70 -14.01 8.80
C GLY A 580 0.87 -15.30 9.59
N GLY A 581 1.93 -16.06 9.29
CA GLY A 581 2.40 -17.08 10.20
C GLY A 581 3.22 -16.42 11.32
N ASP A 582 3.48 -17.16 12.36
CA ASP A 582 4.45 -16.75 13.38
C ASP A 582 5.84 -16.68 12.73
N SER A 583 6.38 -15.46 12.57
CA SER A 583 7.69 -15.24 11.94
C SER A 583 8.82 -15.95 12.69
N ASP A 584 8.65 -16.18 13.99
CA ASP A 584 9.63 -16.87 14.83
C ASP A 584 9.62 -18.38 14.65
N MET A 585 8.53 -18.92 14.07
CA MET A 585 8.35 -20.35 13.80
C MET A 585 8.61 -20.72 12.33
N ARG A 586 9.26 -19.84 11.53
CA ARG A 586 9.63 -20.17 10.14
C ARG A 586 10.58 -21.37 10.11
N ALA A 587 10.22 -22.38 9.32
CA ALA A 587 11.06 -23.55 9.09
C ALA A 587 12.35 -23.16 8.41
N GLY A 588 13.48 -23.68 8.91
CA GLY A 588 14.78 -23.49 8.27
C GLY A 588 14.94 -24.37 7.03
N LEU A 589 15.36 -23.78 5.91
CA LEU A 589 15.59 -24.46 4.65
C LEU A 589 17.09 -24.62 4.40
N LEU A 590 17.48 -25.74 3.79
CA LEU A 590 18.89 -26.09 3.61
C LEU A 590 19.41 -25.89 2.17
N GLY A 591 18.56 -25.47 1.25
CA GLY A 591 18.93 -25.30 -0.15
C GLY A 591 19.35 -26.61 -0.80
N ALA A 592 18.65 -27.70 -0.52
CA ALA A 592 18.94 -29.03 -1.01
C ALA A 592 17.67 -29.87 -1.19
N ASP A 593 17.72 -30.80 -2.11
CA ASP A 593 16.72 -31.86 -2.23
C ASP A 593 17.11 -33.01 -1.30
N VAL A 594 16.21 -33.41 -0.45
CA VAL A 594 16.43 -34.47 0.56
C VAL A 594 15.39 -35.59 0.43
N SER A 595 15.80 -36.81 0.76
CA SER A 595 14.91 -37.95 0.87
C SER A 595 15.01 -38.59 2.24
N SER A 596 13.88 -38.99 2.81
CA SER A 596 13.87 -39.72 4.08
C SER A 596 14.46 -41.13 3.90
N GLU A 597 15.32 -41.55 4.81
CA GLU A 597 15.81 -42.92 4.92
C GLU A 597 15.81 -43.39 6.38
N ALA A 598 16.10 -44.66 6.62
CA ALA A 598 16.11 -45.22 7.97
C ALA A 598 17.19 -44.52 8.83
N GLY A 599 16.73 -43.72 9.81
CA GLY A 599 17.59 -43.01 10.77
C GLY A 599 18.27 -41.73 10.23
N GLY A 600 17.70 -41.08 9.19
CA GLY A 600 18.24 -39.85 8.69
C GLY A 600 17.51 -39.26 7.50
N ALA A 601 18.02 -38.13 7.01
CA ALA A 601 17.62 -37.49 5.77
C ALA A 601 18.81 -37.46 4.81
N LYS A 602 18.71 -38.20 3.71
CA LYS A 602 19.75 -38.25 2.69
C LYS A 602 19.68 -37.03 1.81
N VAL A 603 20.80 -36.35 1.64
CA VAL A 603 20.95 -35.27 0.68
C VAL A 603 21.03 -35.89 -0.72
N VAL A 604 19.99 -35.69 -1.49
CA VAL A 604 19.92 -36.16 -2.89
C VAL A 604 20.74 -35.24 -3.78
N ARG A 605 20.61 -33.94 -3.57
CA ARG A 605 21.30 -32.90 -4.33
C ARG A 605 21.39 -31.63 -3.52
N VAL A 606 22.55 -31.02 -3.46
CA VAL A 606 22.72 -29.64 -2.95
C VAL A 606 22.57 -28.67 -4.14
N ILE A 607 21.62 -27.75 -4.05
CA ILE A 607 21.30 -26.83 -5.14
C ILE A 607 22.51 -25.91 -5.38
N PRO A 608 22.95 -25.71 -6.64
CA PRO A 608 24.04 -24.79 -6.96
C PRO A 608 23.67 -23.35 -6.62
N GLY A 609 24.59 -22.61 -6.03
CA GLY A 609 24.42 -21.18 -5.78
C GLY A 609 24.67 -20.33 -7.02
N GLU A 610 24.17 -19.10 -6.99
CA GLU A 610 24.40 -18.06 -7.99
C GLU A 610 25.23 -16.92 -7.38
N SER A 611 26.37 -16.63 -8.01
CA SER A 611 27.36 -15.69 -7.44
C SER A 611 26.90 -14.23 -7.41
N SER A 612 25.96 -13.87 -8.28
CA SER A 612 25.43 -12.50 -8.38
C SER A 612 24.26 -12.22 -7.46
N ASP A 613 23.73 -13.25 -6.77
CA ASP A 613 22.58 -13.11 -5.85
C ASP A 613 22.97 -13.66 -4.46
N PRO A 614 23.12 -12.80 -3.45
CA PRO A 614 23.51 -13.23 -2.10
C PRO A 614 22.45 -14.09 -1.40
N HIS A 615 21.21 -14.10 -1.88
CA HIS A 615 20.12 -14.93 -1.36
C HIS A 615 20.05 -16.31 -2.04
N ALA A 616 20.79 -16.50 -3.12
CA ALA A 616 20.81 -17.74 -3.88
C ALA A 616 22.02 -18.65 -3.52
N TRP A 617 22.21 -18.95 -2.23
CA TRP A 617 23.28 -19.80 -1.74
C TRP A 617 22.77 -20.84 -0.76
N SER A 618 23.06 -22.13 -1.06
CA SER A 618 22.76 -23.19 -0.09
C SER A 618 23.69 -23.10 1.14
N PRO A 619 23.15 -23.07 2.38
CA PRO A 619 23.95 -23.10 3.59
C PRO A 619 24.84 -24.35 3.70
N LEU A 620 24.49 -25.45 3.01
CA LEU A 620 25.28 -26.67 2.98
C LEU A 620 26.58 -26.52 2.19
N ARG A 621 26.70 -25.52 1.33
CA ARG A 621 27.91 -25.17 0.57
C ARG A 621 28.78 -24.12 1.27
N ALA A 622 28.38 -23.62 2.42
CA ALA A 622 29.15 -22.64 3.17
C ALA A 622 30.55 -23.20 3.51
N ALA A 623 31.52 -22.28 3.62
CA ALA A 623 32.91 -22.65 3.95
C ALA A 623 32.96 -23.41 5.28
N GLY A 624 33.60 -24.57 5.28
CA GLY A 624 33.72 -25.46 6.46
C GLY A 624 32.54 -26.43 6.66
N VAL A 625 31.42 -26.23 5.99
CA VAL A 625 30.25 -27.13 6.05
C VAL A 625 30.43 -28.35 5.16
N ALA A 626 30.71 -28.15 3.87
CA ALA A 626 31.06 -29.17 2.88
C ALA A 626 30.14 -30.42 2.89
N ILE A 627 28.85 -30.22 3.03
CA ILE A 627 27.82 -31.28 2.85
C ILE A 627 27.53 -31.39 1.36
N GLY A 628 27.47 -32.59 0.86
CA GLY A 628 27.28 -32.87 -0.55
C GLY A 628 26.27 -33.99 -0.82
N ASP A 629 26.05 -34.26 -2.11
CA ASP A 629 25.14 -35.30 -2.56
C ASP A 629 25.55 -36.67 -2.01
N GLY A 630 24.58 -37.40 -1.45
CA GLY A 630 24.79 -38.69 -0.85
C GLY A 630 25.12 -38.68 0.67
N ASP A 631 25.40 -37.54 1.27
CA ASP A 631 25.54 -37.39 2.73
C ASP A 631 24.17 -37.56 3.39
N VAL A 632 24.20 -38.04 4.64
CA VAL A 632 23.00 -38.30 5.44
C VAL A 632 23.01 -37.42 6.69
N ILE A 633 22.04 -36.55 6.83
CA ILE A 633 21.81 -35.78 8.05
C ILE A 633 21.09 -36.68 9.04
N ILE A 634 21.70 -36.96 10.18
CA ILE A 634 21.19 -37.91 11.16
C ILE A 634 20.65 -37.26 12.45
N ALA A 635 21.05 -36.01 12.72
CA ALA A 635 20.52 -35.23 13.84
C ALA A 635 20.58 -33.72 13.57
N VAL A 636 19.73 -32.97 14.23
CA VAL A 636 19.68 -31.52 14.31
C VAL A 636 19.72 -31.12 15.79
N ASP A 637 20.71 -30.32 16.20
CA ASP A 637 20.92 -29.89 17.60
C ASP A 637 20.91 -31.07 18.60
N GLY A 638 21.53 -32.19 18.19
CA GLY A 638 21.57 -33.44 18.96
C GLY A 638 20.30 -34.27 18.96
N ARG A 639 19.17 -33.78 18.40
CA ARG A 639 17.93 -34.53 18.25
C ARG A 639 17.99 -35.41 16.99
N LYS A 640 17.70 -36.70 17.14
CA LYS A 640 17.86 -37.70 16.07
C LYS A 640 16.69 -37.71 15.11
N ILE A 641 16.97 -37.65 13.82
CA ILE A 641 15.99 -37.76 12.75
C ILE A 641 15.38 -39.18 12.75
N GLY A 642 14.06 -39.25 12.64
CA GLY A 642 13.29 -40.49 12.67
C GLY A 642 13.01 -41.07 14.07
N VAL A 643 13.58 -40.47 15.12
CA VAL A 643 13.29 -40.77 16.54
C VAL A 643 12.58 -39.61 17.20
N ASP A 644 13.18 -38.42 17.11
CA ASP A 644 12.70 -37.17 17.76
C ASP A 644 11.86 -36.30 16.81
N GLY A 645 11.74 -36.67 15.53
CA GLY A 645 10.98 -35.98 14.49
C GLY A 645 11.60 -36.11 13.10
N GLY A 646 10.92 -35.61 12.08
CA GLY A 646 11.43 -35.48 10.72
C GLY A 646 12.39 -34.28 10.59
N LEU A 647 13.19 -34.22 9.51
CA LEU A 647 14.13 -33.12 9.29
C LEU A 647 13.41 -31.75 9.30
N GLY A 648 12.27 -31.60 8.62
CA GLY A 648 11.50 -30.35 8.59
C GLY A 648 10.99 -29.94 9.97
N GLU A 649 10.47 -30.91 10.74
CA GLU A 649 10.01 -30.69 12.12
C GLU A 649 11.13 -30.24 13.04
N LEU A 650 12.33 -30.84 12.89
CA LEU A 650 13.51 -30.48 13.70
C LEU A 650 14.12 -29.13 13.31
N LEU A 651 13.81 -28.61 12.09
CA LEU A 651 14.22 -27.30 11.60
C LEU A 651 13.15 -26.21 11.76
N GLU A 652 12.00 -26.54 12.38
CA GLU A 652 10.97 -25.53 12.66
C GLU A 652 11.50 -24.45 13.60
N GLY A 653 11.25 -23.17 13.27
CA GLY A 653 11.74 -22.01 14.02
C GLY A 653 13.26 -21.76 13.89
N SER A 654 13.94 -22.44 12.97
CA SER A 654 15.40 -22.32 12.83
C SER A 654 15.86 -21.39 11.69
N ALA A 655 14.93 -20.83 10.90
CA ALA A 655 15.28 -19.90 9.82
C ALA A 655 16.08 -18.71 10.35
N GLY A 656 17.26 -18.45 9.75
CA GLY A 656 18.17 -17.38 10.16
C GLY A 656 18.90 -17.61 11.50
N ARG A 657 18.73 -18.77 12.15
CA ARG A 657 19.38 -19.12 13.42
C ARG A 657 20.43 -20.21 13.22
N VAL A 658 21.49 -20.19 14.00
CA VAL A 658 22.52 -21.22 13.92
C VAL A 658 21.97 -22.54 14.46
N VAL A 659 22.11 -23.62 13.67
CA VAL A 659 21.83 -25.00 14.09
C VAL A 659 23.04 -25.89 13.87
N GLU A 660 23.19 -26.94 14.69
CA GLU A 660 24.19 -27.98 14.50
C GLU A 660 23.59 -29.16 13.73
N LEU A 661 24.17 -29.51 12.60
CA LEU A 661 23.81 -30.73 11.88
C LEU A 661 24.83 -31.81 12.17
N THR A 662 24.42 -33.02 12.58
CA THR A 662 25.23 -34.21 12.58
C THR A 662 25.07 -34.94 11.26
N VAL A 663 26.11 -35.12 10.53
CA VAL A 663 26.13 -35.63 9.16
C VAL A 663 26.99 -36.88 9.08
N ARG A 664 26.51 -37.91 8.42
CA ARG A 664 27.19 -39.16 8.14
C ARG A 664 27.57 -39.28 6.66
N ARG A 665 28.87 -39.53 6.41
CA ARG A 665 29.41 -39.84 5.09
C ARG A 665 30.07 -41.21 5.13
N GLY A 666 29.42 -42.24 4.63
CA GLY A 666 29.87 -43.63 4.80
C GLY A 666 29.82 -44.03 6.28
N GLU A 667 30.97 -44.36 6.88
CA GLU A 667 31.09 -44.71 8.32
C GLU A 667 31.51 -43.49 9.19
N GLU A 668 31.87 -42.37 8.56
CA GLU A 668 32.36 -41.18 9.27
C GLU A 668 31.20 -40.26 9.65
N GLU A 669 31.14 -39.85 10.91
CA GLU A 669 30.19 -38.85 11.41
C GLU A 669 30.94 -37.57 11.77
N ARG A 670 30.36 -36.43 11.41
CA ARG A 670 30.88 -35.11 11.77
C ARG A 670 29.74 -34.15 12.11
N ARG A 671 30.06 -33.12 12.86
CA ARG A 671 29.14 -32.03 13.19
C ARG A 671 29.54 -30.76 12.48
N VAL A 672 28.55 -30.02 12.00
CA VAL A 672 28.75 -28.74 11.35
C VAL A 672 27.67 -27.76 11.80
N ALA A 673 28.03 -26.50 11.94
CA ALA A 673 27.06 -25.43 12.19
C ALA A 673 26.65 -24.80 10.88
N VAL A 674 25.36 -24.60 10.71
CA VAL A 674 24.75 -23.91 9.54
C VAL A 674 23.73 -22.89 10.00
N VAL A 675 23.44 -21.91 9.14
CA VAL A 675 22.32 -20.99 9.29
C VAL A 675 21.30 -21.31 8.19
N PRO A 676 20.22 -22.03 8.51
CA PRO A 676 19.19 -22.34 7.54
C PRO A 676 18.55 -21.08 6.95
N MET A 677 18.15 -21.15 5.68
CA MET A 677 17.46 -20.08 4.97
C MET A 677 16.01 -19.96 5.41
N ALA A 678 15.45 -18.76 5.38
CA ALA A 678 14.03 -18.55 5.56
C ALA A 678 13.23 -18.79 4.27
N ASP A 679 13.91 -18.64 3.12
CA ASP A 679 13.33 -18.81 1.78
C ASP A 679 14.43 -19.31 0.83
N GLU A 680 14.12 -20.27 -0.02
CA GLU A 680 15.03 -20.79 -1.04
C GLU A 680 14.50 -20.56 -2.47
N ALA A 681 13.49 -19.70 -2.65
CA ALA A 681 12.88 -19.43 -3.95
C ALA A 681 13.90 -18.87 -4.95
N ALA A 682 14.71 -17.88 -4.55
CA ALA A 682 15.75 -17.33 -5.41
C ALA A 682 16.79 -18.39 -5.84
N LEU A 683 17.23 -19.22 -4.91
CA LEU A 683 18.18 -20.30 -5.20
C LEU A 683 17.60 -21.32 -6.18
N ARG A 684 16.36 -21.76 -5.98
CA ARG A 684 15.66 -22.70 -6.87
C ARG A 684 15.35 -22.09 -8.24
N TYR A 685 15.01 -20.81 -8.27
CA TYR A 685 14.78 -20.06 -9.48
C TYR A 685 16.03 -20.07 -10.39
N HIS A 686 17.18 -19.70 -9.86
CA HIS A 686 18.44 -19.69 -10.63
C HIS A 686 18.84 -21.09 -11.10
N ASP A 687 18.65 -22.11 -10.29
CA ASP A 687 18.89 -23.50 -10.71
C ASP A 687 17.95 -23.94 -11.83
N TRP A 688 16.69 -23.55 -11.76
CA TRP A 688 15.71 -23.81 -12.80
C TRP A 688 16.10 -23.11 -14.10
N VAL A 689 16.42 -21.81 -14.08
CA VAL A 689 16.89 -21.06 -15.27
C VAL A 689 18.13 -21.72 -15.87
N ALA A 690 19.12 -22.07 -15.06
CA ALA A 690 20.31 -22.77 -15.52
C ALA A 690 19.99 -24.13 -16.17
N SER A 691 18.99 -24.83 -15.66
CA SER A 691 18.52 -26.09 -16.24
C SER A 691 17.87 -25.89 -17.61
N ARG A 692 17.07 -24.80 -17.77
CA ARG A 692 16.44 -24.44 -19.06
C ARG A 692 17.49 -24.03 -20.08
N ARG A 693 18.48 -23.23 -19.67
CA ARG A 693 19.60 -22.82 -20.51
C ARG A 693 20.34 -24.05 -21.09
N ARG A 694 20.75 -24.98 -20.24
CA ARG A 694 21.38 -26.23 -20.67
C ARG A 694 20.50 -27.04 -21.61
N TYR A 695 19.21 -27.15 -21.34
CA TYR A 695 18.27 -27.84 -22.19
C TYR A 695 18.20 -27.23 -23.62
N VAL A 696 18.11 -25.89 -23.70
CA VAL A 696 18.07 -25.17 -24.98
C VAL A 696 19.40 -25.34 -25.74
N GLU A 697 20.52 -25.20 -25.04
CA GLU A 697 21.87 -25.38 -25.63
C GLU A 697 22.05 -26.79 -26.17
N GLU A 698 21.74 -27.81 -25.39
CA GLU A 698 21.85 -29.23 -25.84
C GLU A 698 20.91 -29.52 -27.04
N ARG A 699 19.67 -29.02 -27.02
CA ARG A 699 18.68 -29.29 -28.07
C ARG A 699 18.95 -28.53 -29.38
N SER A 700 19.68 -27.44 -29.31
CA SER A 700 20.06 -26.61 -30.46
C SER A 700 21.48 -26.84 -30.97
N ASP A 701 22.21 -27.81 -30.40
CA ASP A 701 23.64 -28.02 -30.66
C ASP A 701 24.46 -26.72 -30.43
N GLY A 702 24.15 -25.97 -29.36
CA GLY A 702 24.82 -24.74 -28.99
C GLY A 702 24.47 -23.51 -29.84
N ARG A 703 23.49 -23.62 -30.74
CA ARG A 703 23.11 -22.52 -31.66
C ARG A 703 22.21 -21.47 -31.03
N LEU A 704 21.41 -21.82 -29.99
CA LEU A 704 20.48 -20.91 -29.35
C LEU A 704 20.88 -20.63 -27.89
N GLY A 705 20.88 -19.35 -27.54
CA GLY A 705 20.95 -18.89 -26.16
C GLY A 705 19.56 -18.87 -25.50
N TYR A 706 19.54 -18.85 -24.20
CA TYR A 706 18.31 -18.77 -23.39
C TYR A 706 18.44 -17.73 -22.29
N LEU A 707 17.42 -16.90 -22.12
CA LEU A 707 17.24 -16.03 -20.97
C LEU A 707 15.80 -16.09 -20.49
N HIS A 708 15.63 -15.85 -19.20
CA HIS A 708 14.32 -15.78 -18.57
C HIS A 708 14.13 -14.42 -17.88
N VAL A 709 12.98 -13.79 -18.12
CA VAL A 709 12.58 -12.51 -17.54
C VAL A 709 11.42 -12.76 -16.58
N PRO A 710 11.65 -12.81 -15.26
CA PRO A 710 10.65 -13.26 -14.29
C PRO A 710 9.47 -12.30 -14.15
N ASP A 711 9.67 -11.02 -14.40
CA ASP A 711 8.65 -9.98 -14.35
C ASP A 711 8.99 -8.80 -15.29
N MET A 712 8.07 -7.84 -15.38
CA MET A 712 8.25 -6.62 -16.20
C MET A 712 8.69 -5.41 -15.35
N VAL A 713 9.28 -5.65 -14.17
CA VAL A 713 9.73 -4.63 -13.22
C VAL A 713 11.20 -4.87 -12.82
N SER A 714 11.59 -4.65 -11.57
CA SER A 714 12.98 -4.63 -11.14
C SER A 714 13.71 -5.95 -11.31
N ASP A 715 13.07 -7.07 -10.98
CA ASP A 715 13.73 -8.37 -11.03
C ASP A 715 13.94 -8.82 -12.48
N GLY A 716 12.93 -8.64 -13.32
CA GLY A 716 13.06 -8.93 -14.74
C GLY A 716 14.09 -8.05 -15.45
N TRP A 717 14.15 -6.76 -15.12
CA TRP A 717 15.15 -5.85 -15.67
C TRP A 717 16.58 -6.25 -15.27
N ALA A 718 16.80 -6.59 -13.99
CA ALA A 718 18.07 -7.05 -13.49
C ALA A 718 18.50 -8.37 -14.13
N GLU A 719 17.59 -9.35 -14.27
CA GLU A 719 17.87 -10.63 -14.92
C GLU A 719 18.16 -10.48 -16.40
N LEU A 720 17.42 -9.63 -17.11
CA LEU A 720 17.68 -9.32 -18.51
C LEU A 720 19.11 -8.81 -18.69
N HIS A 721 19.52 -7.78 -17.95
CA HIS A 721 20.87 -7.21 -18.05
C HIS A 721 21.97 -8.19 -17.66
N ARG A 722 21.71 -9.05 -16.69
CA ARG A 722 22.65 -10.09 -16.27
C ARG A 722 22.88 -11.16 -17.33
N GLN A 723 21.83 -11.54 -18.07
CA GLN A 723 21.82 -12.71 -18.95
C GLN A 723 21.98 -12.38 -20.44
N ILE A 724 21.60 -11.18 -20.90
CA ILE A 724 21.54 -10.84 -22.31
C ILE A 724 22.91 -10.95 -22.99
N GLY A 725 23.98 -10.56 -22.29
CA GLY A 725 25.34 -10.60 -22.82
C GLY A 725 25.86 -12.01 -23.13
N GLU A 726 25.37 -13.03 -22.39
CA GLU A 726 25.65 -14.44 -22.65
C GLU A 726 24.75 -14.97 -23.76
N ALA A 727 23.44 -14.75 -23.64
CA ALA A 727 22.45 -15.27 -24.59
C ALA A 727 22.68 -14.79 -26.02
N THR A 728 23.12 -13.55 -26.22
CA THR A 728 23.40 -12.98 -27.57
C THR A 728 24.70 -13.42 -28.21
N ARG A 729 25.50 -14.27 -27.56
CA ARG A 729 26.67 -14.90 -28.21
C ARG A 729 26.32 -16.03 -29.15
N HIS A 730 25.09 -16.48 -29.13
CA HIS A 730 24.55 -17.56 -29.95
C HIS A 730 23.93 -17.00 -31.24
N GLU A 731 23.60 -17.88 -32.20
CA GLU A 731 22.99 -17.53 -33.50
C GLU A 731 21.56 -16.96 -33.33
N GLY A 732 20.89 -17.29 -32.24
CA GLY A 732 19.56 -16.82 -31.89
C GLY A 732 19.31 -16.93 -30.37
N VAL A 733 18.26 -16.29 -29.90
CA VAL A 733 17.90 -16.26 -28.47
C VAL A 733 16.45 -16.69 -28.25
N ILE A 734 16.24 -17.54 -27.27
CA ILE A 734 14.91 -17.78 -26.69
C ILE A 734 14.80 -16.91 -25.44
N ALA A 735 13.87 -15.98 -25.48
CA ALA A 735 13.47 -15.20 -24.30
C ALA A 735 12.15 -15.76 -23.77
N ASP A 736 12.09 -16.12 -22.47
CA ASP A 736 10.98 -16.76 -21.77
C ASP A 736 10.52 -15.90 -20.60
#